data_24d2be44f2950b3fbda883df86ac4857
#
_entry.id   24d2be44f2950b3fbda883df86ac4857
#
_cell.length_a   1.000
_cell.length_b   1.000
_cell.length_c   1.000
_cell.angle_alpha   90.00
_cell.angle_beta   90.00
_cell.angle_gamma   90.00
#
_symmetry.space_group_name_H-M   'P 1'
#
loop_
_entity.id
_entity.type
_entity.pdbx_description
1 polymer ?
#
loop_
_entity_poly.entity_id
_entity_poly.type
_entity_poly.pdbx_seq_one_letter_code
_entity_poly.pdbx_strand_id
1 'polypeptide(L)'
;ASGMNCGTHANSDRMLLSARLVLADGTLLDTGDGASRRAFSESHAGFLRAIETLRDRVRGDKALTERILHKYSIKNVMGLNLLPLVRFDDPFEIIAHLMVGSEGTLAFLAGVTMRTEREYEHKASAMVYFSDIGEASRAVVEMRKLQDAAGQRIVHSAEMLDRKSLASVGDTTGEGLTAVLTETKAHTPEELAANVARIGELLGRFALYTPARFTDDPAGQAKYWAVRSGIFPAVGGSRPPGTTCLIEDVAFHIEDLPRATAELQALIARHGYDDACIYGHALEGNYHFIINQSFSTPAEAARYEALMDDVAELVVGKYDGSLKAEHGTGRNMAPFLRREWGDDACAVMRAVKELFDPAGLLNPGVIFNDDPRCHLSHFKPLPLTDPLIDRCIECGFCEVNCLTCGLTLSSRQRIVVRREIARLKASGENPRLVKELERGYRYPGERTCAGDGLCSTSCPVGINTGELTHALRAQRVPPGSAGHAAGEFAARRFAGLKNTLRPVLTMADAAHRVLGTRAMTSVTKGLHALGLPQWLPSMPRAYRMPDALRKTPVPEPDKVVYFPSCINQTMGLARETPVAEPLADKMVALLRKAGYEVIFPENMERLCCGTIWESKGMADIADRKTAELEEALWRASEEGRWPVLCDQSPCLHRMREKIGRMRLYEPAEFIWTFLRDRLEFRPQPGPVAVHVTCSMRRMGLAGLIVSLARLCADEVVVPEEVGCCGFAGDRGFTHPEVNAYALRKLRPVVERSGVRVGYSNSRTCEIGLSARS
;
A
#
# COMPACT_ATOMS: atom_id res chain seq x y z
N ALA A 1 -3.44 11.75 19.63
CA ALA A 1 -3.20 11.62 18.23
C ALA A 1 -4.22 12.43 17.43
N SER A 2 -3.79 12.95 16.33
CA SER A 2 -4.48 13.87 15.47
C SER A 2 -4.43 13.33 14.03
N GLY A 3 -5.30 13.79 13.15
CA GLY A 3 -5.36 13.35 11.75
C GLY A 3 -5.72 14.51 10.82
N MET A 4 -5.75 14.24 9.50
CA MET A 4 -5.94 15.26 8.47
C MET A 4 -7.21 16.10 8.66
N ASN A 5 -8.34 15.47 8.92
CA ASN A 5 -9.66 16.10 8.90
C ASN A 5 -10.30 16.27 10.29
N CYS A 6 -9.58 15.94 11.38
CA CYS A 6 -10.20 15.92 12.70
C CYS A 6 -10.09 17.25 13.47
N GLY A 7 -9.22 18.14 13.06
CA GLY A 7 -8.94 19.37 13.82
C GLY A 7 -8.57 19.10 15.27
N THR A 8 -8.72 20.10 16.13
CA THR A 8 -8.55 19.95 17.58
C THR A 8 -9.81 19.42 18.28
N HIS A 9 -10.98 19.46 17.62
CA HIS A 9 -12.27 19.09 18.21
C HIS A 9 -12.58 17.59 18.13
N ALA A 10 -12.09 16.90 17.11
CA ALA A 10 -12.32 15.48 16.88
C ALA A 10 -11.01 14.65 16.93
N ASN A 11 -9.97 15.14 17.58
CA ASN A 11 -8.76 14.39 17.83
C ASN A 11 -9.01 13.23 18.81
N SER A 12 -8.06 12.28 18.91
CA SER A 12 -8.22 11.09 19.76
C SER A 12 -8.49 11.41 21.22
N ASP A 13 -7.94 12.52 21.75
CA ASP A 13 -8.18 12.97 23.12
C ASP A 13 -9.65 13.35 23.37
N ARG A 14 -10.30 13.97 22.37
CA ARG A 14 -11.71 14.37 22.48
C ARG A 14 -12.68 13.23 22.22
N MET A 15 -12.24 12.22 21.46
CA MET A 15 -13.08 11.10 21.04
C MET A 15 -12.98 9.89 21.98
N LEU A 16 -11.96 9.83 22.83
CA LEU A 16 -11.76 8.71 23.77
C LEU A 16 -12.85 8.70 24.85
N LEU A 17 -13.42 7.53 25.13
CA LEU A 17 -14.37 7.27 26.21
C LEU A 17 -13.77 6.41 27.30
N SER A 18 -13.00 5.39 26.95
CA SER A 18 -12.32 4.52 27.92
C SER A 18 -11.15 3.78 27.28
N ALA A 19 -10.25 3.27 28.12
CA ALA A 19 -9.08 2.54 27.70
C ALA A 19 -8.90 1.27 28.53
N ARG A 20 -8.46 0.18 27.88
CA ARG A 20 -8.00 -1.04 28.53
C ARG A 20 -6.49 -1.10 28.46
N LEU A 21 -5.86 -1.17 29.63
CA LEU A 21 -4.42 -0.99 29.82
C LEU A 21 -3.79 -2.21 30.49
N VAL A 22 -2.50 -2.46 30.17
CA VAL A 22 -1.61 -3.28 30.97
C VAL A 22 -0.50 -2.36 31.46
N LEU A 23 -0.40 -2.17 32.79
CA LEU A 23 0.61 -1.33 33.42
C LEU A 23 1.99 -2.04 33.46
N ALA A 24 3.04 -1.31 33.81
CA ALA A 24 4.41 -1.82 33.84
C ALA A 24 4.61 -3.00 34.84
N ASP A 25 3.78 -3.08 35.87
CA ASP A 25 3.77 -4.17 36.85
C ASP A 25 2.92 -5.39 36.41
N GLY A 26 2.30 -5.33 35.20
CA GLY A 26 1.42 -6.36 34.65
C GLY A 26 -0.04 -6.23 35.08
N THR A 27 -0.43 -5.21 35.83
CA THR A 27 -1.81 -4.98 36.27
C THR A 27 -2.69 -4.63 35.07
N LEU A 28 -3.84 -5.28 34.98
CA LEU A 28 -4.86 -4.98 33.96
C LEU A 28 -5.84 -3.94 34.51
N LEU A 29 -6.09 -2.88 33.76
CA LEU A 29 -7.06 -1.85 34.09
C LEU A 29 -7.96 -1.58 32.86
N ASP A 30 -9.27 -1.74 33.03
CA ASP A 30 -10.28 -1.23 32.10
C ASP A 30 -10.98 -0.03 32.73
N THR A 31 -10.70 1.16 32.22
CA THR A 31 -11.23 2.41 32.78
C THR A 31 -12.74 2.60 32.50
N GLY A 32 -13.33 1.80 31.60
CA GLY A 32 -14.76 1.79 31.30
C GLY A 32 -15.55 0.76 32.12
N ASP A 33 -14.87 -0.20 32.79
CA ASP A 33 -15.53 -1.23 33.57
C ASP A 33 -15.52 -0.91 35.08
N GLY A 34 -16.72 -0.81 35.68
CA GLY A 34 -16.86 -0.49 37.09
C GLY A 34 -16.25 -1.54 38.05
N ALA A 35 -16.20 -2.81 37.68
CA ALA A 35 -15.59 -3.86 38.48
C ALA A 35 -14.06 -3.73 38.46
N SER A 36 -13.49 -3.50 37.28
CA SER A 36 -12.05 -3.24 37.11
C SER A 36 -11.59 -2.00 37.89
N ARG A 37 -12.37 -0.91 37.82
CA ARG A 37 -12.07 0.33 38.58
C ARG A 37 -12.08 0.08 40.08
N ARG A 38 -13.05 -0.67 40.65
CA ARG A 38 -13.08 -1.02 42.11
C ARG A 38 -11.87 -1.85 42.51
N ALA A 39 -11.57 -2.92 41.78
CA ALA A 39 -10.41 -3.76 42.03
C ALA A 39 -9.11 -2.95 41.99
N PHE A 40 -8.96 -2.05 41.02
CA PHE A 40 -7.82 -1.16 40.91
C PHE A 40 -7.76 -0.15 42.06
N SER A 41 -8.89 0.39 42.50
CA SER A 41 -8.95 1.32 43.65
C SER A 41 -8.47 0.64 44.97
N GLU A 42 -8.78 -0.65 45.15
CA GLU A 42 -8.36 -1.42 46.31
C GLU A 42 -6.85 -1.73 46.27
N SER A 43 -6.35 -2.18 45.11
CA SER A 43 -4.96 -2.62 44.98
C SER A 43 -3.98 -1.46 44.73
N HIS A 44 -4.41 -0.36 44.08
CA HIS A 44 -3.55 0.76 43.64
C HIS A 44 -4.02 2.12 44.19
N ALA A 45 -4.59 2.15 45.41
CA ALA A 45 -5.05 3.40 46.05
C ALA A 45 -3.96 4.48 46.11
N GLY A 46 -2.68 4.09 46.31
CA GLY A 46 -1.55 5.02 46.27
C GLY A 46 -1.31 5.65 44.93
N PHE A 47 -1.47 4.89 43.85
CA PHE A 47 -1.36 5.36 42.48
C PHE A 47 -2.45 6.39 42.16
N LEU A 48 -3.70 6.11 42.49
CA LEU A 48 -4.81 7.03 42.27
C LEU A 48 -4.60 8.36 43.04
N ARG A 49 -4.20 8.30 44.30
CA ARG A 49 -3.84 9.49 45.08
C ARG A 49 -2.70 10.30 44.45
N ALA A 50 -1.70 9.62 43.84
CA ALA A 50 -0.62 10.32 43.16
C ALA A 50 -1.15 11.05 41.90
N ILE A 51 -2.06 10.44 41.11
CA ILE A 51 -2.73 11.11 40.00
C ILE A 51 -3.53 12.33 40.47
N GLU A 52 -4.30 12.20 41.53
CA GLU A 52 -5.05 13.31 42.13
C GLU A 52 -4.11 14.43 42.61
N THR A 53 -3.01 14.09 43.25
CA THR A 53 -1.99 15.05 43.69
C THR A 53 -1.37 15.81 42.53
N LEU A 54 -1.06 15.12 41.40
CA LEU A 54 -0.55 15.74 40.19
C LEU A 54 -1.59 16.67 39.57
N ARG A 55 -2.86 16.26 39.52
CA ARG A 55 -3.99 17.09 39.06
C ARG A 55 -4.08 18.36 39.92
N ASP A 56 -4.12 18.23 41.24
CA ASP A 56 -4.28 19.34 42.19
C ASP A 56 -3.09 20.30 42.13
N ARG A 57 -1.85 19.76 41.98
CA ARG A 57 -0.66 20.57 41.74
C ARG A 57 -0.78 21.42 40.47
N VAL A 58 -1.19 20.82 39.34
CA VAL A 58 -1.34 21.51 38.06
C VAL A 58 -2.41 22.58 38.18
N ARG A 59 -3.57 22.28 38.77
CA ARG A 59 -4.68 23.23 38.91
C ARG A 59 -4.41 24.34 39.93
N GLY A 60 -3.59 24.07 40.95
CA GLY A 60 -3.12 25.05 41.94
C GLY A 60 -2.14 26.07 41.37
N ASP A 61 -1.43 25.70 40.29
CA ASP A 61 -0.54 26.59 39.57
C ASP A 61 -1.28 27.23 38.35
N LYS A 62 -1.71 28.47 38.54
CA LYS A 62 -2.46 29.19 37.49
C LYS A 62 -1.65 29.38 36.20
N ALA A 63 -0.35 29.71 36.32
CA ALA A 63 0.50 29.94 35.17
C ALA A 63 0.70 28.65 34.36
N LEU A 64 0.91 27.54 35.04
CA LEU A 64 1.03 26.21 34.39
C LEU A 64 -0.28 25.78 33.72
N THR A 65 -1.43 26.01 34.40
CA THR A 65 -2.75 25.69 33.83
C THR A 65 -3.02 26.52 32.57
N GLU A 66 -2.76 27.82 32.60
CA GLU A 66 -2.92 28.70 31.44
C GLU A 66 -1.99 28.30 30.30
N ARG A 67 -0.75 27.94 30.62
CA ARG A 67 0.22 27.41 29.62
C ARG A 67 -0.28 26.15 28.97
N ILE A 68 -0.78 25.18 29.72
CA ILE A 68 -1.34 23.93 29.19
C ILE A 68 -2.52 24.23 28.25
N LEU A 69 -3.49 25.05 28.70
CA LEU A 69 -4.67 25.40 27.89
C LEU A 69 -4.28 26.11 26.61
N HIS A 70 -3.31 27.02 26.67
CA HIS A 70 -2.81 27.78 25.51
C HIS A 70 -2.15 26.82 24.51
N LYS A 71 -1.24 25.94 24.94
CA LYS A 71 -0.56 24.99 24.06
C LYS A 71 -1.49 23.99 23.38
N TYR A 72 -2.61 23.63 24.03
CA TYR A 72 -3.62 22.75 23.43
C TYR A 72 -4.74 23.50 22.72
N SER A 73 -4.64 24.84 22.55
CA SER A 73 -5.54 25.60 21.65
C SER A 73 -5.23 25.36 20.17
N ILE A 74 -4.01 24.89 19.87
CA ILE A 74 -3.56 24.39 18.57
C ILE A 74 -3.31 22.89 18.61
N LYS A 75 -3.06 22.27 17.46
CA LYS A 75 -2.58 20.87 17.44
C LYS A 75 -1.24 20.78 18.16
N ASN A 76 -1.16 19.92 19.17
CA ASN A 76 0.06 19.69 19.93
C ASN A 76 0.10 18.25 20.47
N VAL A 77 1.15 17.52 20.12
CA VAL A 77 1.48 16.20 20.65
C VAL A 77 2.94 16.13 21.13
N MET A 78 3.54 17.29 21.40
CA MET A 78 4.87 17.39 21.97
C MET A 78 4.84 17.04 23.46
N GLY A 79 5.56 16.01 23.86
CA GLY A 79 5.56 15.51 25.24
C GLY A 79 4.36 14.65 25.60
N LEU A 80 4.12 14.47 26.89
CA LEU A 80 2.93 13.80 27.40
C LEU A 80 1.74 14.76 27.41
N ASN A 81 0.55 14.22 27.14
CA ASN A 81 -0.69 14.99 27.19
C ASN A 81 -1.02 15.42 28.64
N LEU A 82 -0.78 16.70 28.99
CA LEU A 82 -1.11 17.25 30.31
C LEU A 82 -2.55 17.76 30.43
N LEU A 83 -3.26 17.89 29.32
CA LEU A 83 -4.63 18.42 29.30
C LEU A 83 -5.60 17.64 30.20
N PRO A 84 -5.51 16.30 30.36
CA PRO A 84 -6.37 15.54 31.26
C PRO A 84 -6.30 16.00 32.72
N LEU A 85 -5.13 16.43 33.20
CA LEU A 85 -4.94 16.93 34.58
C LEU A 85 -5.69 18.26 34.81
N VAL A 86 -5.96 19.03 33.76
CA VAL A 86 -6.76 20.25 33.84
C VAL A 86 -8.25 19.96 33.70
N ARG A 87 -8.62 19.00 32.82
CA ARG A 87 -10.01 18.81 32.37
C ARG A 87 -10.86 17.89 33.23
N PHE A 88 -10.27 16.84 33.83
CA PHE A 88 -11.01 15.77 34.46
C PHE A 88 -10.80 15.75 35.98
N ASP A 89 -11.87 15.48 36.71
CA ASP A 89 -11.82 15.27 38.17
C ASP A 89 -11.57 13.80 38.52
N ASP A 90 -12.15 12.88 37.72
CA ASP A 90 -12.02 11.44 37.93
C ASP A 90 -10.61 10.95 37.53
N PRO A 91 -9.86 10.32 38.44
CA PRO A 91 -8.53 9.82 38.13
C PRO A 91 -8.51 8.75 37.04
N PHE A 92 -9.58 7.99 36.82
CA PHE A 92 -9.66 7.02 35.75
C PHE A 92 -9.82 7.66 34.36
N GLU A 93 -10.56 8.78 34.28
CA GLU A 93 -10.60 9.60 33.08
C GLU A 93 -9.22 10.20 32.76
N ILE A 94 -8.54 10.71 33.79
CA ILE A 94 -7.17 11.22 33.66
C ILE A 94 -6.24 10.12 33.13
N ILE A 95 -6.23 8.93 33.75
CA ILE A 95 -5.42 7.80 33.32
C ILE A 95 -5.68 7.42 31.86
N ALA A 96 -6.95 7.29 31.47
CA ALA A 96 -7.31 6.94 30.10
C ALA A 96 -6.78 7.95 29.08
N HIS A 97 -6.95 9.26 29.34
CA HIS A 97 -6.56 10.31 28.41
C HIS A 97 -5.06 10.62 28.42
N LEU A 98 -4.32 10.32 29.49
CA LEU A 98 -2.86 10.35 29.50
C LEU A 98 -2.25 9.36 28.49
N MET A 99 -2.98 8.31 28.10
CA MET A 99 -2.51 7.36 27.09
C MET A 99 -2.47 7.96 25.69
N VAL A 100 -3.26 9.02 25.42
CA VAL A 100 -3.28 9.68 24.12
C VAL A 100 -1.98 10.46 23.93
N GLY A 101 -1.20 10.07 22.92
CA GLY A 101 0.12 10.67 22.64
C GLY A 101 1.24 10.18 23.56
N SER A 102 1.03 9.17 24.40
CA SER A 102 2.06 8.63 25.31
C SER A 102 3.17 7.83 24.61
N GLU A 103 3.04 7.51 23.35
CA GLU A 103 4.05 6.82 22.52
C GLU A 103 4.59 5.52 23.17
N GLY A 104 3.72 4.80 23.88
CA GLY A 104 4.08 3.56 24.57
C GLY A 104 4.99 3.74 25.79
N THR A 105 5.12 4.95 26.32
CA THR A 105 5.98 5.24 27.49
C THR A 105 5.30 5.03 28.85
N LEU A 106 3.96 4.93 28.90
CA LEU A 106 3.20 4.84 30.15
C LEU A 106 2.61 3.46 30.42
N ALA A 107 2.00 2.84 29.43
CA ALA A 107 1.37 1.51 29.53
C ALA A 107 1.23 0.86 28.17
N PHE A 108 0.92 -0.45 28.14
CA PHE A 108 0.47 -1.12 26.93
C PHE A 108 -1.04 -0.90 26.76
N LEU A 109 -1.45 -0.28 25.67
CA LEU A 109 -2.83 0.00 25.33
C LEU A 109 -3.45 -1.21 24.62
N ALA A 110 -4.24 -2.02 25.36
CA ALA A 110 -4.84 -3.24 24.86
C ALA A 110 -6.16 -3.02 24.11
N GLY A 111 -6.85 -1.92 24.40
CA GLY A 111 -8.11 -1.57 23.72
C GLY A 111 -8.59 -0.19 24.08
N VAL A 112 -9.43 0.39 23.22
CA VAL A 112 -10.07 1.69 23.42
C VAL A 112 -11.53 1.65 23.03
N THR A 113 -12.35 2.44 23.72
CA THR A 113 -13.70 2.80 23.31
C THR A 113 -13.68 4.27 22.88
N MET A 114 -14.10 4.53 21.64
CA MET A 114 -14.10 5.86 21.04
C MET A 114 -15.51 6.26 20.67
N ARG A 115 -15.81 7.55 20.71
CA ARG A 115 -17.01 8.11 20.06
C ARG A 115 -16.85 7.97 18.56
N THR A 116 -17.98 7.87 17.87
CA THR A 116 -18.07 8.03 16.42
C THR A 116 -18.72 9.35 16.09
N GLU A 117 -18.39 9.91 14.94
CA GLU A 117 -19.07 11.06 14.38
C GLU A 117 -19.96 10.63 13.21
N ARG A 118 -21.03 11.38 13.00
CA ARG A 118 -21.91 11.17 11.84
C ARG A 118 -21.12 11.55 10.57
N GLU A 119 -21.14 10.66 9.59
CA GLU A 119 -20.56 10.97 8.29
C GLU A 119 -21.53 11.87 7.50
N TYR A 120 -20.96 12.84 6.79
CA TYR A 120 -21.72 13.71 5.89
C TYR A 120 -21.99 12.97 4.58
N GLU A 121 -23.24 13.03 4.13
CA GLU A 121 -23.70 12.38 2.91
C GLU A 121 -23.21 13.08 1.63
N HIS A 122 -22.98 14.39 1.70
CA HIS A 122 -22.61 15.23 0.57
C HIS A 122 -21.28 15.94 0.83
N LYS A 123 -20.40 15.93 -0.16
CA LYS A 123 -19.07 16.55 -0.08
C LYS A 123 -18.75 17.28 -1.39
N ALA A 124 -18.05 18.41 -1.30
CA ALA A 124 -17.50 19.08 -2.48
C ALA A 124 -16.06 19.52 -2.19
N SER A 125 -15.19 19.36 -3.18
CA SER A 125 -13.77 19.70 -3.07
C SER A 125 -13.35 20.58 -4.26
N ALA A 126 -12.39 21.47 -4.02
CA ALA A 126 -11.75 22.28 -5.06
C ALA A 126 -10.25 22.38 -4.81
N MET A 127 -9.46 22.32 -5.89
CA MET A 127 -8.06 22.72 -5.87
C MET A 127 -7.99 24.20 -6.26
N VAL A 128 -7.64 25.06 -5.30
CA VAL A 128 -7.63 26.53 -5.46
C VAL A 128 -6.19 27.00 -5.58
N TYR A 129 -5.83 27.65 -6.68
CA TYR A 129 -4.46 28.07 -6.97
C TYR A 129 -4.24 29.56 -6.71
N PHE A 130 -3.14 29.89 -6.03
CA PHE A 130 -2.70 31.23 -5.68
C PHE A 130 -1.31 31.53 -6.25
N SER A 131 -1.00 32.81 -6.44
CA SER A 131 0.32 33.27 -6.93
C SER A 131 1.44 33.09 -5.91
N ASP A 132 1.12 33.13 -4.61
CA ASP A 132 2.08 32.96 -3.51
C ASP A 132 1.43 32.32 -2.27
N ILE A 133 2.29 31.78 -1.41
CA ILE A 133 1.88 31.04 -0.20
C ILE A 133 1.32 31.97 0.89
N GLY A 134 1.71 33.23 0.90
CA GLY A 134 1.18 34.24 1.86
C GLY A 134 -0.26 34.56 1.55
N GLU A 135 -0.61 34.74 0.26
CA GLU A 135 -2.00 34.98 -0.18
C GLU A 135 -2.86 33.76 0.13
N ALA A 136 -2.36 32.54 -0.19
CA ALA A 136 -3.04 31.29 0.15
C ALA A 136 -3.30 31.16 1.65
N SER A 137 -2.30 31.49 2.47
CA SER A 137 -2.42 31.43 3.94
C SER A 137 -3.45 32.45 4.48
N ARG A 138 -3.50 33.69 3.93
CA ARG A 138 -4.53 34.67 4.29
C ARG A 138 -5.93 34.16 3.95
N ALA A 139 -6.10 33.55 2.78
CA ALA A 139 -7.38 32.95 2.40
C ALA A 139 -7.81 31.86 3.38
N VAL A 140 -6.88 30.99 3.82
CA VAL A 140 -7.15 29.94 4.82
C VAL A 140 -7.60 30.54 6.17
N VAL A 141 -6.94 31.61 6.65
CA VAL A 141 -7.33 32.29 7.87
C VAL A 141 -8.78 32.79 7.80
N GLU A 142 -9.17 33.36 6.66
CA GLU A 142 -10.55 33.85 6.46
C GLU A 142 -11.55 32.69 6.26
N MET A 143 -11.15 31.59 5.55
CA MET A 143 -11.98 30.40 5.41
C MET A 143 -12.31 29.74 6.75
N ARG A 144 -11.35 29.74 7.70
CA ARG A 144 -11.59 29.21 9.06
C ARG A 144 -12.69 29.92 9.83
N LYS A 145 -12.93 31.18 9.54
CA LYS A 145 -13.98 32.02 10.21
C LYS A 145 -15.38 31.75 9.67
N LEU A 146 -15.51 31.09 8.52
CA LEU A 146 -16.80 30.79 7.92
C LEU A 146 -17.58 29.77 8.74
N GLN A 147 -18.76 30.16 9.22
CA GLN A 147 -19.66 29.34 10.03
C GLN A 147 -21.06 29.33 9.45
N ASP A 148 -21.80 28.26 9.66
CA ASP A 148 -23.23 28.20 9.39
C ASP A 148 -24.06 28.98 10.43
N ALA A 149 -25.38 28.89 10.34
CA ALA A 149 -26.30 29.53 11.29
C ALA A 149 -26.24 28.92 12.71
N ALA A 150 -25.73 27.70 12.84
CA ALA A 150 -25.53 27.04 14.14
C ALA A 150 -24.13 27.28 14.72
N GLY A 151 -23.30 28.09 14.07
CA GLY A 151 -21.94 28.40 14.50
C GLY A 151 -20.93 27.29 14.18
N GLN A 152 -21.30 26.30 13.34
CA GLN A 152 -20.40 25.22 12.91
C GLN A 152 -19.61 25.68 11.68
N ARG A 153 -18.34 25.29 11.62
CA ARG A 153 -17.49 25.60 10.47
C ARG A 153 -18.00 24.92 9.20
N ILE A 154 -18.07 25.67 8.10
CA ILE A 154 -18.48 25.15 6.80
C ILE A 154 -17.30 24.70 5.94
N VAL A 155 -16.06 25.10 6.27
CA VAL A 155 -14.84 24.55 5.65
C VAL A 155 -14.31 23.45 6.56
N HIS A 156 -14.27 22.23 6.05
CA HIS A 156 -13.91 21.05 6.81
C HIS A 156 -12.44 20.65 6.63
N SER A 157 -11.85 21.02 5.48
CA SER A 157 -10.43 20.84 5.20
C SER A 157 -9.90 21.96 4.31
N ALA A 158 -8.66 22.40 4.58
CA ALA A 158 -7.89 23.26 3.70
C ALA A 158 -6.42 22.79 3.79
N GLU A 159 -6.00 22.05 2.77
CA GLU A 159 -4.67 21.47 2.67
C GLU A 159 -3.78 22.38 1.81
N MET A 160 -2.77 22.97 2.44
CA MET A 160 -1.77 23.77 1.73
C MET A 160 -0.80 22.88 0.97
N LEU A 161 -0.49 23.24 -0.27
CA LEU A 161 0.48 22.59 -1.13
C LEU A 161 1.35 23.67 -1.76
N ASP A 162 2.61 23.77 -1.36
CA ASP A 162 3.52 24.74 -1.96
C ASP A 162 3.92 24.32 -3.38
N ARG A 163 4.57 25.23 -4.11
CA ARG A 163 5.04 25.01 -5.48
C ARG A 163 5.83 23.71 -5.67
N LYS A 164 6.70 23.39 -4.72
CA LYS A 164 7.58 22.22 -4.82
C LYS A 164 6.80 20.93 -4.56
N SER A 165 5.85 20.99 -3.65
CA SER A 165 4.91 19.88 -3.41
C SER A 165 4.12 19.55 -4.68
N LEU A 166 3.55 20.55 -5.36
CA LEU A 166 2.81 20.37 -6.61
C LEU A 166 3.71 19.80 -7.72
N ALA A 167 4.89 20.37 -7.92
CA ALA A 167 5.86 19.90 -8.91
C ALA A 167 6.28 18.44 -8.68
N SER A 168 6.40 18.00 -7.41
CA SER A 168 6.80 16.63 -7.07
C SER A 168 5.82 15.56 -7.55
N VAL A 169 4.54 15.90 -7.66
CA VAL A 169 3.47 15.01 -8.14
C VAL A 169 3.08 15.24 -9.61
N GLY A 170 3.87 16.05 -10.31
CA GLY A 170 3.67 16.34 -11.74
C GLY A 170 2.53 17.31 -12.04
N ASP A 171 2.04 18.05 -11.06
CA ASP A 171 1.11 19.15 -11.29
C ASP A 171 1.88 20.36 -11.83
N THR A 172 1.78 20.56 -13.14
CA THR A 172 2.44 21.64 -13.89
C THR A 172 1.45 22.75 -14.30
N THR A 173 0.30 22.86 -13.64
CA THR A 173 -0.76 23.82 -13.97
C THR A 173 -0.27 25.25 -13.97
N GLY A 174 0.83 25.54 -13.27
CA GLY A 174 1.54 26.82 -13.33
C GLY A 174 2.85 26.81 -12.53
N GLU A 175 3.95 27.16 -13.17
CA GLU A 175 5.20 27.39 -12.47
C GLU A 175 5.05 28.50 -11.43
N GLY A 176 5.38 28.22 -10.18
CA GLY A 176 5.36 29.20 -9.10
C GLY A 176 4.09 29.26 -8.28
N LEU A 177 3.06 28.46 -8.60
CA LEU A 177 1.78 28.49 -7.88
C LEU A 177 1.82 27.72 -6.57
N THR A 178 1.03 28.17 -5.61
CA THR A 178 0.64 27.46 -4.38
C THR A 178 -0.82 27.05 -4.51
N ALA A 179 -1.19 25.86 -4.06
CA ALA A 179 -2.58 25.42 -4.05
C ALA A 179 -3.10 25.17 -2.63
N VAL A 180 -4.41 25.37 -2.46
CA VAL A 180 -5.15 24.93 -1.29
C VAL A 180 -6.25 23.97 -1.74
N LEU A 181 -6.13 22.70 -1.35
CA LEU A 181 -7.21 21.73 -1.52
C LEU A 181 -8.25 22.00 -0.43
N THR A 182 -9.37 22.57 -0.82
CA THR A 182 -10.46 22.96 0.07
C THR A 182 -11.61 21.96 -0.04
N GLU A 183 -12.13 21.51 1.11
CA GLU A 183 -13.28 20.61 1.17
C GLU A 183 -14.36 21.16 2.10
N THR A 184 -15.61 21.08 1.65
CA THR A 184 -16.82 21.33 2.44
C THR A 184 -17.73 20.10 2.41
N LYS A 185 -18.47 19.91 3.50
CA LYS A 185 -19.39 18.77 3.70
C LYS A 185 -20.72 19.28 4.22
N ALA A 186 -21.79 18.53 3.92
CA ALA A 186 -23.14 18.84 4.37
C ALA A 186 -24.01 17.59 4.48
N HIS A 187 -25.13 17.68 5.18
CA HIS A 187 -26.10 16.61 5.29
C HIS A 187 -27.13 16.63 4.16
N THR A 188 -27.30 17.76 3.48
CA THR A 188 -28.20 17.88 2.32
C THR A 188 -27.50 18.55 1.13
N PRO A 189 -27.99 18.34 -0.11
CA PRO A 189 -27.48 19.02 -1.29
C PRO A 189 -27.60 20.54 -1.23
N GLU A 190 -28.69 21.05 -0.62
CA GLU A 190 -28.97 22.47 -0.49
C GLU A 190 -27.97 23.15 0.45
N GLU A 191 -27.67 22.53 1.59
CA GLU A 191 -26.61 22.96 2.51
C GLU A 191 -25.24 22.98 1.83
N LEU A 192 -24.93 21.92 1.06
CA LEU A 192 -23.68 21.84 0.31
C LEU A 192 -23.57 22.99 -0.69
N ALA A 193 -24.61 23.24 -1.47
CA ALA A 193 -24.64 24.32 -2.44
C ALA A 193 -24.46 25.70 -1.77
N ALA A 194 -25.13 25.92 -0.63
CA ALA A 194 -24.99 27.18 0.17
C ALA A 194 -23.56 27.35 0.69
N ASN A 195 -22.93 26.26 1.21
CA ASN A 195 -21.56 26.29 1.67
C ASN A 195 -20.59 26.64 0.54
N VAL A 196 -20.73 25.96 -0.61
CA VAL A 196 -19.91 26.20 -1.81
C VAL A 196 -20.03 27.66 -2.28
N ALA A 197 -21.25 28.21 -2.32
CA ALA A 197 -21.48 29.61 -2.71
C ALA A 197 -20.76 30.56 -1.78
N ARG A 198 -20.88 30.40 -0.46
CA ARG A 198 -20.25 31.26 0.55
C ARG A 198 -18.72 31.18 0.51
N ILE A 199 -18.17 29.98 0.34
CA ILE A 199 -16.72 29.79 0.20
C ILE A 199 -16.25 30.44 -1.12
N GLY A 200 -17.00 30.27 -2.21
CA GLY A 200 -16.71 30.88 -3.50
C GLY A 200 -16.73 32.41 -3.45
N GLU A 201 -17.70 33.03 -2.76
CA GLU A 201 -17.76 34.46 -2.53
C GLU A 201 -16.55 34.99 -1.75
N LEU A 202 -16.15 34.26 -0.67
CA LEU A 202 -14.95 34.62 0.09
C LEU A 202 -13.70 34.56 -0.80
N LEU A 203 -13.51 33.44 -1.52
CA LEU A 203 -12.36 33.23 -2.38
C LEU A 203 -12.28 34.27 -3.52
N GLY A 204 -13.42 34.75 -3.99
CA GLY A 204 -13.49 35.86 -4.98
C GLY A 204 -12.88 37.18 -4.53
N ARG A 205 -12.55 37.34 -3.25
CA ARG A 205 -11.87 38.51 -2.68
C ARG A 205 -10.34 38.44 -2.76
N PHE A 206 -9.82 37.28 -3.18
CA PHE A 206 -8.38 36.99 -3.28
C PHE A 206 -7.95 36.91 -4.75
N ALA A 207 -6.66 37.16 -4.99
CA ALA A 207 -6.06 37.03 -6.33
C ALA A 207 -5.83 35.55 -6.66
N LEU A 208 -6.85 34.89 -7.19
CA LEU A 208 -6.76 33.49 -7.64
C LEU A 208 -6.14 33.43 -9.03
N TYR A 209 -5.29 32.41 -9.27
CA TYR A 209 -4.74 32.14 -10.61
C TYR A 209 -5.83 31.67 -11.58
N THR A 210 -6.76 30.84 -11.09
CA THR A 210 -7.97 30.44 -11.81
C THR A 210 -9.17 30.51 -10.85
N PRO A 211 -10.40 30.75 -11.36
CA PRO A 211 -11.59 30.71 -10.53
C PRO A 211 -11.72 29.35 -9.79
N ALA A 212 -12.06 29.39 -8.51
CA ALA A 212 -12.29 28.19 -7.71
C ALA A 212 -13.49 27.40 -8.29
N ARG A 213 -13.27 26.11 -8.57
CA ARG A 213 -14.31 25.21 -9.09
C ARG A 213 -14.45 24.02 -8.16
N PHE A 214 -15.55 23.99 -7.41
CA PHE A 214 -15.91 22.87 -6.57
C PHE A 214 -16.54 21.75 -7.41
N THR A 215 -16.16 20.50 -7.10
CA THR A 215 -16.77 19.30 -7.67
C THR A 215 -17.32 18.44 -6.54
N ASP A 216 -18.52 17.91 -6.74
CA ASP A 216 -19.17 16.88 -5.91
C ASP A 216 -19.04 15.48 -6.54
N ASP A 217 -18.46 15.39 -7.76
CA ASP A 217 -18.15 14.11 -8.39
C ASP A 217 -17.06 13.36 -7.60
N PRO A 218 -17.36 12.13 -7.09
CA PRO A 218 -16.39 11.34 -6.32
C PRO A 218 -15.08 11.06 -7.06
N ALA A 219 -15.12 10.87 -8.40
CA ALA A 219 -13.93 10.62 -9.17
C ALA A 219 -13.04 11.88 -9.31
N GLY A 220 -13.65 13.05 -9.41
CA GLY A 220 -12.96 14.34 -9.38
C GLY A 220 -12.30 14.61 -8.03
N GLN A 221 -13.04 14.39 -6.94
CA GLN A 221 -12.51 14.53 -5.58
C GLN A 221 -11.33 13.57 -5.33
N ALA A 222 -11.47 12.30 -5.73
CA ALA A 222 -10.40 11.31 -5.57
C ALA A 222 -9.10 11.72 -6.28
N LYS A 223 -9.17 12.42 -7.41
CA LYS A 223 -7.98 12.95 -8.09
C LYS A 223 -7.27 14.02 -7.26
N TYR A 224 -8.00 14.95 -6.66
CA TYR A 224 -7.40 15.97 -5.80
C TYR A 224 -6.74 15.37 -4.57
N TRP A 225 -7.41 14.44 -3.91
CA TRP A 225 -6.86 13.75 -2.75
C TRP A 225 -5.67 12.83 -3.10
N ALA A 226 -5.63 12.26 -4.31
CA ALA A 226 -4.48 11.50 -4.81
C ALA A 226 -3.24 12.40 -4.98
N VAL A 227 -3.40 13.63 -5.49
CA VAL A 227 -2.33 14.64 -5.54
C VAL A 227 -1.78 14.87 -4.14
N ARG A 228 -2.64 15.19 -3.16
CA ARG A 228 -2.25 15.48 -1.78
C ARG A 228 -1.50 14.30 -1.12
N SER A 229 -2.03 13.10 -1.24
CA SER A 229 -1.43 11.90 -0.62
C SER A 229 -0.15 11.44 -1.31
N GLY A 230 0.04 11.82 -2.57
CA GLY A 230 1.21 11.47 -3.39
C GLY A 230 2.48 12.28 -3.07
N ILE A 231 2.39 13.43 -2.37
CA ILE A 231 3.51 14.36 -2.17
C ILE A 231 4.68 13.69 -1.41
N PHE A 232 4.45 13.19 -0.20
CA PHE A 232 5.52 12.60 0.60
C PHE A 232 6.24 11.45 -0.12
N PRO A 233 5.53 10.49 -0.72
CA PRO A 233 6.18 9.44 -1.49
C PRO A 233 6.92 9.96 -2.74
N ALA A 234 6.39 10.97 -3.43
CA ALA A 234 7.01 11.53 -4.63
C ALA A 234 8.33 12.22 -4.29
N VAL A 235 8.33 13.10 -3.28
CA VAL A 235 9.54 13.78 -2.80
C VAL A 235 10.56 12.76 -2.29
N GLY A 236 10.14 11.81 -1.47
CA GLY A 236 11.02 10.76 -0.97
C GLY A 236 11.58 9.85 -2.08
N GLY A 237 10.80 9.60 -3.11
CA GLY A 237 11.21 8.77 -4.26
C GLY A 237 12.15 9.48 -5.25
N SER A 238 12.13 10.80 -5.32
CA SER A 238 13.00 11.62 -6.16
C SER A 238 14.30 12.06 -5.47
N ARG A 239 14.45 11.74 -4.17
CA ARG A 239 15.62 12.15 -3.38
C ARG A 239 16.93 11.68 -3.99
N PRO A 240 18.03 12.45 -3.83
CA PRO A 240 19.36 11.99 -4.20
C PRO A 240 19.73 10.67 -3.53
N PRO A 241 20.40 9.75 -4.23
CA PRO A 241 20.87 8.49 -3.64
C PRO A 241 21.75 8.74 -2.39
N GLY A 242 21.57 7.92 -1.36
CA GLY A 242 22.30 8.04 -0.09
C GLY A 242 21.72 9.06 0.89
N THR A 243 20.66 9.80 0.52
CA THR A 243 19.98 10.71 1.45
C THR A 243 18.77 10.03 2.12
N THR A 244 18.39 10.56 3.28
CA THR A 244 17.15 10.21 3.99
C THR A 244 16.13 11.31 3.78
N CYS A 245 14.90 10.93 3.47
CA CYS A 245 13.76 11.84 3.43
C CYS A 245 13.23 12.02 4.85
N LEU A 246 13.36 13.22 5.39
CA LEU A 246 12.86 13.60 6.72
C LEU A 246 11.60 14.44 6.56
N ILE A 247 10.60 14.14 7.37
CA ILE A 247 9.37 14.92 7.50
C ILE A 247 9.25 15.45 8.91
N GLU A 248 9.20 16.77 9.03
CA GLU A 248 8.94 17.48 10.29
C GLU A 248 7.52 18.04 10.30
N ASP A 249 7.04 18.35 11.49
CA ASP A 249 5.64 18.60 11.75
C ASP A 249 5.50 19.69 12.79
N VAL A 250 5.04 20.87 12.38
CA VAL A 250 4.93 22.06 13.24
C VAL A 250 3.50 22.62 13.22
N ALA A 251 3.10 23.29 14.28
CA ALA A 251 1.85 24.02 14.33
C ALA A 251 2.05 25.46 14.81
N PHE A 252 1.28 26.36 14.22
CA PHE A 252 1.20 27.77 14.56
C PHE A 252 -0.25 28.15 14.93
N HIS A 253 -0.41 29.23 15.70
CA HIS A 253 -1.72 29.87 15.79
C HIS A 253 -2.14 30.39 14.43
N ILE A 254 -3.42 30.19 14.10
CA ILE A 254 -3.89 30.42 12.72
C ILE A 254 -3.66 31.86 12.24
N GLU A 255 -3.72 32.83 13.15
CA GLU A 255 -3.51 34.24 12.87
C GLU A 255 -2.09 34.56 12.42
N ASP A 256 -1.13 33.77 12.89
CA ASP A 256 0.29 33.90 12.55
C ASP A 256 0.67 33.19 11.24
N LEU A 257 -0.20 32.33 10.74
CA LEU A 257 0.08 31.40 9.63
C LEU A 257 0.70 32.12 8.41
N PRO A 258 0.19 33.29 7.93
CA PRO A 258 0.78 33.91 6.73
C PRO A 258 2.23 34.33 6.90
N ARG A 259 2.62 34.84 8.07
CA ARG A 259 3.99 35.26 8.38
C ARG A 259 4.86 34.09 8.71
N ALA A 260 4.40 33.16 9.56
CA ALA A 260 5.13 31.99 9.98
C ALA A 260 5.48 31.09 8.81
N THR A 261 4.57 30.93 7.83
CA THR A 261 4.82 30.12 6.63
C THR A 261 5.95 30.70 5.78
N ALA A 262 5.90 32.01 5.51
CA ALA A 262 6.92 32.67 4.70
C ALA A 262 8.31 32.62 5.39
N GLU A 263 8.35 32.82 6.70
CA GLU A 263 9.59 32.77 7.48
C GLU A 263 10.14 31.35 7.57
N LEU A 264 9.30 30.33 7.74
CA LEU A 264 9.71 28.94 7.74
C LEU A 264 10.32 28.55 6.36
N GLN A 265 9.69 28.99 5.27
CA GLN A 265 10.19 28.73 3.93
C GLN A 265 11.57 29.39 3.71
N ALA A 266 11.71 30.66 4.12
CA ALA A 266 12.97 31.38 4.03
C ALA A 266 14.05 30.78 4.92
N LEU A 267 13.70 30.27 6.12
CA LEU A 267 14.62 29.62 7.03
C LEU A 267 15.18 28.34 6.43
N ILE A 268 14.32 27.45 5.92
CA ILE A 268 14.72 26.19 5.30
C ILE A 268 15.66 26.45 4.11
N ALA A 269 15.35 27.46 3.28
CA ALA A 269 16.20 27.84 2.15
C ALA A 269 17.58 28.37 2.58
N ARG A 270 17.66 29.16 3.67
CA ARG A 270 18.95 29.62 4.23
C ARG A 270 19.89 28.51 4.64
N HIS A 271 19.35 27.39 5.08
CA HIS A 271 20.12 26.19 5.39
C HIS A 271 20.47 25.33 4.16
N GLY A 272 20.17 25.80 2.95
CA GLY A 272 20.51 25.12 1.69
C GLY A 272 19.64 23.90 1.37
N TYR A 273 18.40 23.85 1.85
CA TYR A 273 17.40 22.82 1.49
C TYR A 273 16.47 23.35 0.39
N ASP A 274 17.06 23.65 -0.77
CA ASP A 274 16.32 24.24 -1.89
C ASP A 274 15.28 23.31 -2.51
N ASP A 275 15.33 22.02 -2.25
CA ASP A 275 14.37 21.01 -2.66
C ASP A 275 13.29 20.72 -1.62
N ALA A 276 13.32 21.38 -0.47
CA ALA A 276 12.33 21.19 0.60
C ALA A 276 10.92 21.59 0.17
N CYS A 277 9.92 20.83 0.60
CA CYS A 277 8.51 21.07 0.36
C CYS A 277 7.80 21.44 1.66
N ILE A 278 6.84 22.39 1.59
CA ILE A 278 5.94 22.71 2.69
C ILE A 278 4.51 22.37 2.26
N TYR A 279 3.82 21.55 3.03
CA TYR A 279 2.43 21.22 2.82
C TYR A 279 1.77 20.84 4.16
N GLY A 280 0.45 20.83 4.24
CA GLY A 280 -0.21 20.36 5.46
C GLY A 280 -1.58 20.95 5.70
N HIS A 281 -2.07 20.70 6.90
CA HIS A 281 -3.43 21.03 7.36
C HIS A 281 -3.55 22.50 7.76
N ALA A 282 -3.49 23.39 6.76
CA ALA A 282 -3.41 24.82 6.98
C ALA A 282 -4.60 25.37 7.79
N LEU A 283 -5.81 24.78 7.63
CA LEU A 283 -7.00 25.16 8.41
C LEU A 283 -6.78 25.05 9.93
N GLU A 284 -5.88 24.17 10.35
CA GLU A 284 -5.54 23.95 11.75
C GLU A 284 -4.13 24.49 12.12
N GLY A 285 -3.55 25.33 11.26
CA GLY A 285 -2.24 25.92 11.48
C GLY A 285 -1.07 24.94 11.43
N ASN A 286 -1.30 23.71 10.97
CA ASN A 286 -0.32 22.62 11.01
C ASN A 286 0.33 22.42 9.63
N TYR A 287 1.65 22.48 9.61
CA TYR A 287 2.45 22.22 8.42
C TYR A 287 3.43 21.09 8.62
N HIS A 288 3.62 20.33 7.54
CA HIS A 288 4.75 19.43 7.37
C HIS A 288 5.75 20.08 6.43
N PHE A 289 7.02 19.93 6.73
CA PHE A 289 8.06 20.21 5.76
C PHE A 289 8.93 18.96 5.55
N ILE A 290 9.30 18.72 4.29
CA ILE A 290 10.13 17.60 3.90
C ILE A 290 11.46 18.11 3.44
N ILE A 291 12.53 17.51 3.96
CA ILE A 291 13.92 17.76 3.53
C ILE A 291 14.59 16.44 3.15
N ASN A 292 15.52 16.48 2.21
CA ASN A 292 16.39 15.37 1.87
C ASN A 292 17.77 15.61 2.48
N GLN A 293 18.13 14.79 3.47
CA GLN A 293 19.34 14.98 4.29
C GLN A 293 20.27 13.76 4.18
N SER A 294 21.54 14.02 3.90
CA SER A 294 22.63 13.08 4.13
C SER A 294 23.23 13.27 5.52
N PHE A 295 23.67 12.18 6.13
CA PHE A 295 24.41 12.18 7.39
C PHE A 295 25.76 11.50 7.24
N SER A 296 26.33 11.55 6.03
CA SER A 296 27.60 10.88 5.71
C SER A 296 28.82 11.62 6.25
N THR A 297 28.69 12.91 6.56
CA THR A 297 29.77 13.75 7.05
C THR A 297 29.33 14.54 8.30
N PRO A 298 30.31 14.92 9.18
CA PRO A 298 30.01 15.79 10.33
C PRO A 298 29.40 17.15 9.93
N ALA A 299 29.78 17.70 8.79
CA ALA A 299 29.23 18.98 8.30
C ALA A 299 27.75 18.86 7.91
N GLU A 300 27.34 17.74 7.34
CA GLU A 300 25.93 17.49 7.03
C GLU A 300 25.09 17.31 8.30
N ALA A 301 25.60 16.62 9.30
CA ALA A 301 24.95 16.51 10.60
C ALA A 301 24.82 17.87 11.30
N ALA A 302 25.88 18.70 11.27
CA ALA A 302 25.87 20.06 11.83
C ALA A 302 24.89 20.98 11.11
N ARG A 303 24.73 20.84 9.79
CA ARG A 303 23.73 21.58 9.01
C ARG A 303 22.30 21.24 9.50
N TYR A 304 22.02 19.97 9.69
CA TYR A 304 20.71 19.53 10.20
C TYR A 304 20.46 20.00 11.63
N GLU A 305 21.48 19.90 12.53
CA GLU A 305 21.43 20.43 13.89
C GLU A 305 21.05 21.92 13.91
N ALA A 306 21.78 22.73 13.12
CA ALA A 306 21.53 24.17 13.02
C ALA A 306 20.12 24.49 12.45
N LEU A 307 19.65 23.73 11.44
CA LEU A 307 18.28 23.88 10.95
C LEU A 307 17.25 23.63 12.07
N MET A 308 17.40 22.54 12.82
CA MET A 308 16.42 22.17 13.85
C MET A 308 16.42 23.15 15.03
N ASP A 309 17.57 23.69 15.39
CA ASP A 309 17.68 24.76 16.40
C ASP A 309 16.96 26.03 15.95
N ASP A 310 17.19 26.46 14.71
CA ASP A 310 16.55 27.65 14.14
C ASP A 310 15.03 27.44 13.97
N VAL A 311 14.60 26.22 13.57
CA VAL A 311 13.16 25.89 13.52
C VAL A 311 12.55 25.96 14.91
N ALA A 312 13.23 25.44 15.93
CA ALA A 312 12.74 25.50 17.29
C ALA A 312 12.65 26.95 17.80
N GLU A 313 13.61 27.82 17.45
CA GLU A 313 13.56 29.27 17.77
C GLU A 313 12.41 29.95 17.05
N LEU A 314 12.21 29.67 15.77
CA LEU A 314 11.11 30.26 15.01
C LEU A 314 9.74 29.83 15.56
N VAL A 315 9.54 28.52 15.72
CA VAL A 315 8.24 27.95 16.10
C VAL A 315 7.88 28.25 17.53
N VAL A 316 8.81 28.01 18.47
CA VAL A 316 8.54 28.17 19.90
C VAL A 316 8.92 29.57 20.39
N GLY A 317 10.14 30.02 20.09
CA GLY A 317 10.64 31.30 20.60
C GLY A 317 9.89 32.51 20.07
N LYS A 318 9.58 32.50 18.79
CA LYS A 318 8.91 33.62 18.14
C LYS A 318 7.37 33.55 18.12
N TYR A 319 6.82 32.36 17.77
CA TYR A 319 5.38 32.18 17.51
C TYR A 319 4.65 31.40 18.60
N ASP A 320 5.34 30.93 19.64
CA ASP A 320 4.78 30.07 20.71
C ASP A 320 3.96 28.88 20.18
N GLY A 321 4.34 28.40 19.01
CA GLY A 321 3.74 27.25 18.33
C GLY A 321 4.15 25.90 18.93
N SER A 322 3.89 24.80 18.22
CA SER A 322 4.28 23.47 18.62
C SER A 322 5.25 22.84 17.60
N LEU A 323 6.30 22.19 18.10
CA LEU A 323 7.27 21.46 17.29
C LEU A 323 6.77 20.10 16.84
N LYS A 324 5.66 19.61 17.40
CA LYS A 324 4.96 18.38 16.97
C LYS A 324 3.45 18.59 17.08
N ALA A 325 2.82 18.76 15.92
CA ALA A 325 1.38 18.91 15.83
C ALA A 325 0.64 17.57 15.92
N GLU A 326 1.16 16.52 15.24
CA GLU A 326 0.49 15.21 15.15
C GLU A 326 1.43 14.00 15.09
N HIS A 327 2.72 14.14 14.71
CA HIS A 327 3.63 13.00 14.51
C HIS A 327 4.24 12.43 15.81
N GLY A 328 4.05 13.11 16.94
CA GLY A 328 4.64 12.74 18.24
C GLY A 328 6.07 13.22 18.42
N THR A 329 6.55 13.18 19.66
CA THR A 329 7.89 13.64 20.04
C THR A 329 8.98 12.68 19.58
N GLY A 330 8.76 11.39 19.75
CA GLY A 330 9.75 10.36 19.47
C GLY A 330 11.06 10.58 20.22
N ARG A 331 12.16 10.06 19.65
CA ARG A 331 13.52 10.38 20.08
C ARG A 331 14.03 11.67 19.46
N ASN A 332 13.56 11.97 18.24
CA ASN A 332 14.07 13.08 17.43
C ASN A 332 13.83 14.44 18.10
N MET A 333 12.65 14.64 18.68
CA MET A 333 12.27 15.91 19.29
C MET A 333 12.41 15.93 20.83
N ALA A 334 12.80 14.83 21.45
CA ALA A 334 13.00 14.77 22.90
C ALA A 334 13.94 15.87 23.44
N PRO A 335 15.07 16.25 22.79
CA PRO A 335 15.92 17.34 23.22
C PRO A 335 15.24 18.72 23.29
N PHE A 336 14.19 18.93 22.48
CA PHE A 336 13.47 20.20 22.37
C PHE A 336 12.27 20.30 23.32
N LEU A 337 11.94 19.23 24.07
CA LEU A 337 10.78 19.18 24.96
C LEU A 337 10.77 20.32 25.96
N ARG A 338 11.90 20.54 26.67
CA ARG A 338 12.05 21.58 27.67
C ARG A 338 11.95 22.99 27.07
N ARG A 339 12.42 23.18 25.83
CA ARG A 339 12.31 24.46 25.13
C ARG A 339 10.85 24.85 24.87
N GLU A 340 10.02 23.87 24.51
CA GLU A 340 8.58 24.15 24.24
C GLU A 340 7.75 24.26 25.52
N TRP A 341 7.98 23.40 26.51
CA TRP A 341 7.09 23.29 27.65
C TRP A 341 7.58 24.01 28.93
N GLY A 342 8.88 24.32 29.01
CA GLY A 342 9.49 24.86 30.22
C GLY A 342 9.71 23.78 31.31
N ASP A 343 10.30 24.20 32.42
CA ASP A 343 10.71 23.27 33.49
C ASP A 343 9.53 22.69 34.26
N ASP A 344 8.52 23.50 34.58
CA ASP A 344 7.40 23.08 35.45
C ASP A 344 6.53 22.03 34.76
N ALA A 345 6.19 22.23 33.47
CA ALA A 345 5.43 21.25 32.70
C ALA A 345 6.25 19.97 32.49
N CYS A 346 7.55 20.07 32.19
CA CYS A 346 8.44 18.91 32.06
C CYS A 346 8.55 18.13 33.35
N ALA A 347 8.58 18.79 34.50
CA ALA A 347 8.61 18.15 35.84
C ALA A 347 7.32 17.33 36.08
N VAL A 348 6.15 17.87 35.70
CA VAL A 348 4.88 17.13 35.77
C VAL A 348 4.89 15.94 34.85
N MET A 349 5.33 16.09 33.57
CA MET A 349 5.42 14.99 32.62
C MET A 349 6.36 13.88 33.13
N ARG A 350 7.52 14.22 33.73
CA ARG A 350 8.44 13.25 34.33
C ARG A 350 7.79 12.53 35.52
N ALA A 351 7.09 13.26 36.40
CA ALA A 351 6.37 12.67 37.52
C ALA A 351 5.27 11.69 37.06
N VAL A 352 4.56 12.00 35.99
CA VAL A 352 3.61 11.05 35.34
C VAL A 352 4.35 9.82 34.82
N LYS A 353 5.47 9.98 34.10
CA LYS A 353 6.28 8.85 33.61
C LYS A 353 6.78 7.96 34.76
N GLU A 354 7.34 8.54 35.79
CA GLU A 354 7.87 7.82 36.98
C GLU A 354 6.77 7.08 37.74
N LEU A 355 5.56 7.63 37.81
CA LEU A 355 4.41 6.97 38.42
C LEU A 355 3.97 5.72 37.63
N PHE A 356 3.92 5.80 36.31
CA PHE A 356 3.48 4.69 35.47
C PHE A 356 4.57 3.64 35.22
N ASP A 357 5.82 4.06 35.14
CA ASP A 357 6.96 3.21 34.79
C ASP A 357 8.20 3.54 35.63
N PRO A 358 8.16 3.23 36.93
CA PRO A 358 9.26 3.56 37.88
C PRO A 358 10.58 2.83 37.54
N ALA A 359 10.51 1.74 36.78
CA ALA A 359 11.69 0.98 36.37
C ALA A 359 12.24 1.42 35.01
N GLY A 360 11.59 2.34 34.29
CA GLY A 360 12.03 2.84 33.00
C GLY A 360 12.02 1.78 31.89
N LEU A 361 11.12 0.79 31.97
CA LEU A 361 11.04 -0.34 31.02
C LEU A 361 10.35 0.01 29.71
N LEU A 362 9.38 0.95 29.76
CA LEU A 362 8.49 1.24 28.65
C LEU A 362 9.10 2.31 27.75
N ASN A 363 9.46 1.90 26.55
CA ASN A 363 9.94 2.71 25.44
C ASN A 363 11.02 3.76 25.85
N PRO A 364 12.16 3.35 26.42
CA PRO A 364 13.17 4.25 26.95
C PRO A 364 13.77 5.16 25.86
N GLY A 365 14.01 6.42 26.21
CA GLY A 365 14.59 7.44 25.33
C GLY A 365 13.60 8.09 24.37
N VAL A 366 12.32 7.71 24.42
CA VAL A 366 11.22 8.34 23.67
C VAL A 366 10.51 9.33 24.59
N ILE A 367 10.16 10.51 24.09
CA ILE A 367 9.68 11.69 24.81
C ILE A 367 10.72 12.25 25.79
N PHE A 368 11.30 11.40 26.62
CA PHE A 368 12.35 11.77 27.59
C PHE A 368 13.67 11.13 27.19
N ASN A 369 14.68 11.96 26.95
CA ASN A 369 16.03 11.52 26.64
C ASN A 369 17.04 12.46 27.30
N ASP A 370 18.01 11.89 28.03
CA ASP A 370 19.01 12.69 28.74
C ASP A 370 20.19 13.09 27.81
N ASP A 371 20.31 12.47 26.64
CA ASP A 371 21.27 12.89 25.62
C ASP A 371 20.67 14.04 24.79
N PRO A 372 21.20 15.28 24.93
CA PRO A 372 20.70 16.44 24.21
C PRO A 372 20.95 16.36 22.68
N ARG A 373 21.75 15.42 22.24
CA ARG A 373 22.11 15.20 20.83
C ARG A 373 21.62 13.84 20.30
N CYS A 374 20.68 13.20 20.98
CA CYS A 374 20.18 11.90 20.57
C CYS A 374 19.59 11.90 19.15
N HIS A 375 19.11 13.05 18.66
CA HIS A 375 18.59 13.26 17.31
C HIS A 375 19.70 13.31 16.24
N LEU A 376 20.97 13.40 16.64
CA LEU A 376 22.15 13.47 15.76
C LEU A 376 22.96 12.17 15.80
N SER A 377 22.47 11.12 16.47
CA SER A 377 23.19 9.87 16.64
C SER A 377 22.34 8.67 16.17
N HIS A 378 23.04 7.56 15.87
CA HIS A 378 22.42 6.30 15.48
C HIS A 378 21.46 6.40 14.31
N PHE A 379 21.83 7.17 13.29
CA PHE A 379 21.05 7.28 12.06
C PHE A 379 20.87 5.93 11.37
N LYS A 380 19.71 5.71 10.83
CA LYS A 380 19.44 4.56 9.96
C LYS A 380 20.03 4.81 8.58
N PRO A 381 21.09 4.12 8.17
CA PRO A 381 21.64 4.30 6.84
C PRO A 381 20.69 3.73 5.79
N LEU A 382 20.62 4.39 4.62
CA LEU A 382 19.94 3.90 3.43
C LEU A 382 20.97 3.64 2.30
N PRO A 383 21.80 2.59 2.42
CA PRO A 383 22.84 2.31 1.46
C PRO A 383 22.27 1.97 0.09
N LEU A 384 22.99 2.34 -0.96
CA LEU A 384 22.70 1.87 -2.31
C LEU A 384 22.85 0.34 -2.37
N THR A 385 21.91 -0.32 -3.00
CA THR A 385 21.80 -1.77 -3.01
C THR A 385 21.54 -2.30 -4.42
N ASP A 386 20.54 -1.76 -5.08
CA ASP A 386 20.11 -2.14 -6.42
C ASP A 386 19.23 -1.01 -7.00
N PRO A 387 19.48 -0.51 -8.23
CA PRO A 387 18.70 0.56 -8.84
C PRO A 387 17.18 0.30 -8.86
N LEU A 388 16.74 -0.95 -8.89
CA LEU A 388 15.33 -1.33 -8.84
C LEU A 388 14.65 -0.92 -7.54
N ILE A 389 15.40 -0.79 -6.44
CA ILE A 389 14.84 -0.57 -5.10
C ILE A 389 15.42 0.64 -4.35
N ASP A 390 16.45 1.28 -4.87
CA ASP A 390 17.15 2.36 -4.13
C ASP A 390 16.26 3.58 -3.87
N ARG A 391 15.23 3.80 -4.70
CA ARG A 391 14.22 4.83 -4.49
C ARG A 391 13.25 4.54 -3.32
N CYS A 392 13.28 3.34 -2.70
CA CYS A 392 12.40 2.97 -1.61
C CYS A 392 12.62 3.86 -0.38
N ILE A 393 11.52 4.40 0.17
CA ILE A 393 11.50 5.18 1.42
C ILE A 393 11.01 4.35 2.63
N GLU A 394 10.79 3.07 2.44
CA GLU A 394 10.34 2.11 3.46
C GLU A 394 8.97 2.45 4.11
N CYS A 395 8.11 3.18 3.42
CA CYS A 395 6.79 3.61 3.91
C CYS A 395 5.79 2.47 4.20
N GLY A 396 5.96 1.28 3.62
CA GLY A 396 5.11 0.13 3.88
C GLY A 396 3.86 -0.02 3.01
N PHE A 397 3.47 0.96 2.17
CA PHE A 397 2.25 0.89 1.35
C PHE A 397 2.17 -0.33 0.44
N CYS A 398 3.29 -0.88 0.03
CA CYS A 398 3.35 -2.10 -0.78
C CYS A 398 2.98 -3.39 -0.01
N GLU A 399 2.93 -3.35 1.34
CA GLU A 399 2.71 -4.55 2.16
C GLU A 399 1.26 -5.06 2.08
N VAL A 400 0.28 -4.17 1.89
CA VAL A 400 -1.14 -4.54 1.76
C VAL A 400 -1.40 -5.45 0.57
N ASN A 401 -0.63 -5.29 -0.52
CA ASN A 401 -0.74 -6.09 -1.73
C ASN A 401 0.28 -7.24 -1.79
N CYS A 402 1.14 -7.37 -0.76
CA CYS A 402 2.12 -8.45 -0.72
C CYS A 402 1.51 -9.72 -0.14
N LEU A 403 1.29 -10.73 -0.99
CA LEU A 403 0.68 -12.00 -0.59
C LEU A 403 1.45 -12.76 0.51
N THR A 404 2.75 -12.50 0.67
CA THR A 404 3.59 -13.15 1.70
C THR A 404 3.78 -12.31 2.96
N CYS A 405 3.13 -11.14 3.05
CA CYS A 405 3.11 -10.35 4.27
C CYS A 405 2.44 -11.13 5.40
N GLY A 406 3.19 -11.39 6.48
CA GLY A 406 2.74 -12.22 7.60
C GLY A 406 3.01 -13.74 7.46
N LEU A 407 3.42 -14.21 6.28
CA LEU A 407 3.89 -15.60 6.08
C LEU A 407 5.42 -15.69 6.16
N THR A 408 6.08 -14.83 5.40
CA THR A 408 7.54 -14.71 5.31
C THR A 408 7.93 -13.24 5.25
N LEU A 409 8.84 -12.83 4.36
CA LEU A 409 9.14 -11.41 4.17
C LEU A 409 8.11 -10.73 3.26
N SER A 410 7.68 -9.54 3.66
CA SER A 410 6.94 -8.62 2.79
C SER A 410 7.85 -7.98 1.74
N SER A 411 7.25 -7.28 0.76
CA SER A 411 7.98 -6.50 -0.24
C SER A 411 8.95 -5.48 0.41
N ARG A 412 8.49 -4.72 1.42
CA ARG A 412 9.33 -3.77 2.17
C ARG A 412 10.44 -4.48 2.94
N GLN A 413 10.12 -5.54 3.66
CA GLN A 413 11.11 -6.29 4.45
C GLN A 413 12.20 -6.92 3.56
N ARG A 414 11.86 -7.35 2.33
CA ARG A 414 12.88 -7.80 1.35
C ARG A 414 13.91 -6.73 1.07
N ILE A 415 13.47 -5.49 0.89
CA ILE A 415 14.35 -4.34 0.63
C ILE A 415 15.22 -4.06 1.86
N VAL A 416 14.62 -4.01 3.05
CA VAL A 416 15.34 -3.73 4.31
C VAL A 416 16.47 -4.73 4.55
N VAL A 417 16.19 -6.04 4.39
CA VAL A 417 17.23 -7.07 4.55
C VAL A 417 18.34 -6.94 3.50
N ARG A 418 17.99 -6.61 2.25
CA ARG A 418 19.00 -6.38 1.20
C ARG A 418 19.88 -5.17 1.50
N ARG A 419 19.31 -4.11 2.03
CA ARG A 419 20.06 -2.92 2.48
C ARG A 419 21.02 -3.25 3.61
N GLU A 420 20.60 -4.01 4.59
CA GLU A 420 21.49 -4.42 5.68
C GLU A 420 22.66 -5.29 5.18
N ILE A 421 22.38 -6.23 4.27
CA ILE A 421 23.44 -7.00 3.61
C ILE A 421 24.42 -6.08 2.87
N ALA A 422 23.92 -5.07 2.14
CA ALA A 422 24.76 -4.12 1.42
C ALA A 422 25.60 -3.26 2.38
N ARG A 423 25.01 -2.77 3.48
CA ARG A 423 25.70 -2.01 4.52
C ARG A 423 26.85 -2.80 5.12
N LEU A 424 26.57 -4.01 5.58
CA LEU A 424 27.57 -4.89 6.19
C LEU A 424 28.72 -5.26 5.22
N LYS A 425 28.42 -5.41 3.94
CA LYS A 425 29.43 -5.65 2.92
C LYS A 425 30.32 -4.42 2.68
N ALA A 426 29.71 -3.24 2.62
CA ALA A 426 30.44 -1.99 2.40
C ALA A 426 31.32 -1.62 3.59
N SER A 427 30.87 -1.83 4.82
CA SER A 427 31.64 -1.56 6.03
C SER A 427 32.69 -2.64 6.36
N GLY A 428 32.56 -3.84 5.78
CA GLY A 428 33.37 -4.99 6.17
C GLY A 428 33.05 -5.57 7.55
N GLU A 429 31.99 -5.05 8.20
CA GLU A 429 31.52 -5.54 9.49
C GLU A 429 30.95 -6.95 9.38
N ASN A 430 31.26 -7.78 10.34
CA ASN A 430 30.64 -9.09 10.57
C ASN A 430 30.38 -9.94 9.30
N PRO A 431 31.42 -10.42 8.59
CA PRO A 431 31.27 -11.25 7.38
C PRO A 431 30.48 -12.55 7.60
N ARG A 432 30.45 -13.03 8.86
CA ARG A 432 29.65 -14.20 9.24
C ARG A 432 28.16 -13.91 9.16
N LEU A 433 27.73 -12.77 9.69
CA LEU A 433 26.34 -12.33 9.61
C LEU A 433 25.90 -12.09 8.16
N VAL A 434 26.75 -11.53 7.31
CA VAL A 434 26.47 -11.38 5.87
C VAL A 434 26.12 -12.72 5.24
N LYS A 435 26.95 -13.76 5.46
CA LYS A 435 26.68 -15.12 4.93
C LYS A 435 25.40 -15.72 5.50
N GLU A 436 25.12 -15.49 6.76
CA GLU A 436 23.91 -15.96 7.43
C GLU A 436 22.66 -15.29 6.85
N LEU A 437 22.65 -13.95 6.70
CA LEU A 437 21.58 -13.21 6.10
C LEU A 437 21.34 -13.60 4.63
N GLU A 438 22.39 -13.73 3.82
CA GLU A 438 22.27 -14.18 2.43
C GLU A 438 21.69 -15.58 2.31
N ARG A 439 22.10 -16.51 3.18
CA ARG A 439 21.54 -17.87 3.21
C ARG A 439 20.09 -17.86 3.71
N GLY A 440 19.82 -17.14 4.78
CA GLY A 440 18.49 -17.00 5.36
C GLY A 440 17.50 -16.33 4.41
N TYR A 441 17.95 -15.38 3.60
CA TYR A 441 17.09 -14.65 2.64
C TYR A 441 16.55 -15.53 1.51
N ARG A 442 17.21 -16.63 1.16
CA ARG A 442 16.85 -17.46 -0.02
C ARG A 442 15.41 -17.92 -0.03
N TYR A 443 14.92 -18.47 1.07
CA TYR A 443 13.54 -18.94 1.14
C TYR A 443 12.57 -17.76 1.32
N PRO A 444 12.63 -16.97 2.40
CA PRO A 444 11.61 -15.92 2.64
C PRO A 444 11.69 -14.74 1.68
N GLY A 445 12.86 -14.44 1.13
CA GLY A 445 13.07 -13.30 0.23
C GLY A 445 12.83 -13.63 -1.24
N GLU A 446 13.40 -14.76 -1.73
CA GLU A 446 13.37 -15.08 -3.15
C GLU A 446 12.34 -16.15 -3.52
N ARG A 447 12.29 -17.29 -2.77
CA ARG A 447 11.46 -18.42 -3.18
C ARG A 447 9.98 -18.19 -2.95
N THR A 448 9.61 -17.50 -1.89
CA THR A 448 8.21 -17.22 -1.57
C THR A 448 7.64 -16.00 -2.31
N CYS A 449 8.47 -15.15 -2.90
CA CYS A 449 7.97 -14.07 -3.77
C CYS A 449 7.33 -14.64 -5.04
N ALA A 450 6.07 -14.35 -5.28
CA ALA A 450 5.35 -14.78 -6.48
C ALA A 450 5.80 -14.07 -7.76
N GLY A 451 6.45 -12.91 -7.66
CA GLY A 451 6.79 -12.08 -8.80
C GLY A 451 5.55 -11.51 -9.51
N ASP A 452 4.44 -11.38 -8.80
CA ASP A 452 3.16 -10.93 -9.35
C ASP A 452 3.10 -9.42 -9.66
N GLY A 453 4.02 -8.65 -9.08
CA GLY A 453 4.14 -7.21 -9.28
C GLY A 453 3.06 -6.36 -8.60
N LEU A 454 2.13 -6.94 -7.83
CA LEU A 454 1.08 -6.17 -7.15
C LEU A 454 1.62 -5.18 -6.10
N CYS A 455 2.81 -5.43 -5.56
CA CYS A 455 3.46 -4.48 -4.66
C CYS A 455 3.73 -3.12 -5.33
N SER A 456 3.93 -3.06 -6.65
CA SER A 456 4.14 -1.80 -7.37
C SER A 456 2.85 -0.99 -7.55
N THR A 457 1.68 -1.62 -7.52
CA THR A 457 0.40 -0.91 -7.73
C THR A 457 0.01 -0.01 -6.57
N SER A 458 0.50 -0.30 -5.37
CA SER A 458 0.34 0.57 -4.19
C SER A 458 1.64 1.26 -3.78
N CYS A 459 2.73 1.02 -4.50
CA CYS A 459 3.99 1.72 -4.25
C CYS A 459 3.97 3.09 -4.90
N PRO A 460 4.10 4.18 -4.13
CA PRO A 460 4.04 5.54 -4.68
C PRO A 460 5.14 5.86 -5.69
N VAL A 461 6.25 5.11 -5.63
CA VAL A 461 7.38 5.24 -6.57
C VAL A 461 7.51 4.04 -7.52
N GLY A 462 6.47 3.21 -7.61
CA GLY A 462 6.34 2.15 -8.60
C GLY A 462 7.29 0.95 -8.43
N ILE A 463 7.88 0.74 -7.24
CA ILE A 463 8.87 -0.35 -7.03
C ILE A 463 8.20 -1.71 -7.08
N ASN A 464 8.68 -2.56 -7.99
CA ASN A 464 8.31 -3.96 -8.13
C ASN A 464 9.39 -4.88 -7.54
N THR A 465 9.19 -5.39 -6.33
CA THR A 465 10.14 -6.34 -5.72
C THR A 465 10.16 -7.71 -6.41
N GLY A 466 9.21 -8.00 -7.29
CA GLY A 466 9.26 -9.16 -8.19
C GLY A 466 10.42 -9.08 -9.17
N GLU A 467 10.72 -7.89 -9.72
CA GLU A 467 11.86 -7.67 -10.61
C GLU A 467 13.18 -7.85 -9.87
N LEU A 468 13.32 -7.30 -8.66
CA LEU A 468 14.47 -7.60 -7.79
C LEU A 468 14.65 -9.11 -7.60
N THR A 469 13.56 -9.83 -7.36
CA THR A 469 13.61 -11.28 -7.19
C THR A 469 14.08 -11.99 -8.47
N HIS A 470 13.62 -11.54 -9.64
CA HIS A 470 14.08 -12.07 -10.92
C HIS A 470 15.57 -11.78 -11.14
N ALA A 471 16.04 -10.58 -10.83
CA ALA A 471 17.46 -10.21 -10.90
C ALA A 471 18.33 -11.08 -9.98
N LEU A 472 17.88 -11.32 -8.74
CA LEU A 472 18.60 -12.18 -7.79
C LEU A 472 18.63 -13.65 -8.26
N ARG A 473 17.57 -14.15 -8.90
CA ARG A 473 17.56 -15.49 -9.51
C ARG A 473 18.50 -15.58 -10.70
N ALA A 474 18.56 -14.53 -11.53
CA ALA A 474 19.49 -14.45 -12.65
C ALA A 474 20.96 -14.54 -12.20
N GLN A 475 21.32 -13.87 -11.11
CA GLN A 475 22.66 -13.96 -10.51
C GLN A 475 23.01 -15.41 -10.06
N ARG A 476 22.01 -16.23 -9.72
CA ARG A 476 22.22 -17.63 -9.30
C ARG A 476 22.29 -18.62 -10.46
N VAL A 477 21.72 -18.25 -11.61
CA VAL A 477 21.65 -19.09 -12.80
C VAL A 477 22.28 -18.33 -13.99
N PRO A 478 23.56 -17.92 -13.86
CA PRO A 478 24.20 -17.16 -14.93
C PRO A 478 24.36 -18.04 -16.18
N PRO A 479 24.49 -17.42 -17.37
CA PRO A 479 24.86 -18.12 -18.60
C PRO A 479 26.08 -19.02 -18.39
N GLY A 480 26.01 -20.25 -18.90
CA GLY A 480 27.07 -21.26 -18.72
C GLY A 480 26.93 -22.13 -17.46
N SER A 481 26.06 -21.79 -16.51
CA SER A 481 25.78 -22.66 -15.37
C SER A 481 24.97 -23.91 -15.77
N ALA A 482 25.06 -24.99 -14.97
CA ALA A 482 24.28 -26.21 -15.19
C ALA A 482 22.76 -25.95 -15.22
N GLY A 483 22.27 -25.04 -14.34
CA GLY A 483 20.87 -24.60 -14.32
C GLY A 483 20.45 -23.89 -15.60
N HIS A 484 21.28 -22.98 -16.11
CA HIS A 484 21.05 -22.27 -17.37
C HIS A 484 21.08 -23.24 -18.56
N ALA A 485 22.07 -24.18 -18.61
CA ALA A 485 22.14 -25.18 -19.65
C ALA A 485 20.92 -26.10 -19.67
N ALA A 486 20.39 -26.49 -18.50
CA ALA A 486 19.11 -27.22 -18.40
C ALA A 486 17.93 -26.40 -18.91
N GLY A 487 17.88 -25.11 -18.61
CA GLY A 487 16.88 -24.18 -19.15
C GLY A 487 16.94 -24.06 -20.66
N GLU A 488 18.15 -23.98 -21.22
CA GLU A 488 18.40 -23.93 -22.67
C GLU A 488 17.97 -25.26 -23.36
N PHE A 489 18.32 -26.38 -22.79
CA PHE A 489 17.85 -27.68 -23.28
C PHE A 489 16.33 -27.78 -23.30
N ALA A 490 15.67 -27.33 -22.21
CA ALA A 490 14.23 -27.30 -22.11
C ALA A 490 13.60 -26.38 -23.18
N ALA A 491 14.18 -25.22 -23.45
CA ALA A 491 13.70 -24.30 -24.46
C ALA A 491 13.80 -24.88 -25.88
N ARG A 492 14.93 -25.52 -26.22
CA ARG A 492 15.13 -26.15 -27.53
C ARG A 492 14.22 -27.35 -27.73
N ARG A 493 13.94 -28.09 -26.69
CA ARG A 493 13.11 -29.33 -26.75
C ARG A 493 11.69 -29.12 -26.23
N PHE A 494 11.19 -27.90 -26.23
CA PHE A 494 9.95 -27.52 -25.56
C PHE A 494 8.71 -28.31 -25.99
N ALA A 495 8.53 -28.53 -27.30
CA ALA A 495 7.47 -29.42 -27.84
C ALA A 495 7.58 -30.84 -27.32
N GLY A 496 8.81 -31.40 -27.29
CA GLY A 496 9.08 -32.72 -26.76
C GLY A 496 8.72 -32.86 -25.28
N LEU A 497 9.07 -31.84 -24.47
CA LEU A 497 8.71 -31.81 -23.05
C LEU A 497 7.19 -31.77 -22.82
N LYS A 498 6.44 -30.99 -23.58
CA LYS A 498 4.97 -30.99 -23.52
C LYS A 498 4.40 -32.39 -23.88
N ASN A 499 4.95 -33.04 -24.92
CA ASN A 499 4.52 -34.36 -25.35
C ASN A 499 4.83 -35.46 -24.32
N THR A 500 5.90 -35.33 -23.53
CA THR A 500 6.20 -36.28 -22.43
C THR A 500 5.37 -35.94 -21.18
N LEU A 501 5.01 -34.69 -20.94
CA LEU A 501 4.19 -34.32 -19.78
C LEU A 501 2.76 -34.85 -19.87
N ARG A 502 2.17 -34.93 -21.07
CA ARG A 502 0.79 -35.41 -21.28
C ARG A 502 0.59 -36.86 -20.79
N PRO A 503 1.40 -37.89 -21.21
CA PRO A 503 1.25 -39.24 -20.68
C PRO A 503 1.53 -39.30 -19.17
N VAL A 504 2.47 -38.53 -18.64
CA VAL A 504 2.73 -38.48 -17.19
C VAL A 504 1.48 -37.98 -16.45
N LEU A 505 0.82 -36.91 -16.91
CA LEU A 505 -0.43 -36.44 -16.34
C LEU A 505 -1.56 -37.47 -16.46
N THR A 506 -1.63 -38.23 -17.58
CA THR A 506 -2.64 -39.26 -17.78
C THR A 506 -2.42 -40.41 -16.79
N MET A 507 -1.19 -40.88 -16.61
CA MET A 507 -0.84 -41.95 -15.65
C MET A 507 -1.11 -41.48 -14.20
N ALA A 508 -0.73 -40.25 -13.87
CA ALA A 508 -0.99 -39.70 -12.54
C ALA A 508 -2.49 -39.50 -12.28
N ASP A 509 -3.30 -39.12 -13.29
CA ASP A 509 -4.76 -39.08 -13.19
C ASP A 509 -5.35 -40.49 -12.94
N ALA A 510 -4.86 -41.49 -13.65
CA ALA A 510 -5.28 -42.89 -13.43
C ALA A 510 -4.94 -43.36 -12.00
N ALA A 511 -3.70 -43.11 -11.55
CA ALA A 511 -3.28 -43.39 -10.18
C ALA A 511 -4.17 -42.70 -9.15
N HIS A 512 -4.51 -41.42 -9.38
CA HIS A 512 -5.40 -40.67 -8.49
C HIS A 512 -6.81 -41.27 -8.43
N ARG A 513 -7.36 -41.76 -9.54
CA ARG A 513 -8.68 -42.44 -9.55
C ARG A 513 -8.69 -43.71 -8.70
N VAL A 514 -7.57 -44.42 -8.69
CA VAL A 514 -7.44 -45.69 -7.92
C VAL A 514 -7.13 -45.39 -6.45
N LEU A 515 -6.17 -44.54 -6.16
CA LEU A 515 -5.70 -44.28 -4.79
C LEU A 515 -6.50 -43.22 -4.03
N GLY A 516 -7.20 -42.35 -4.74
CA GLY A 516 -7.96 -41.22 -4.19
C GLY A 516 -7.07 -40.05 -3.77
N THR A 517 -7.72 -38.91 -3.52
CA THR A 517 -7.08 -37.62 -3.22
C THR A 517 -6.16 -37.68 -1.99
N ARG A 518 -6.61 -38.34 -0.90
CA ARG A 518 -5.86 -38.37 0.37
C ARG A 518 -4.53 -39.11 0.22
N ALA A 519 -4.55 -40.30 -0.42
CA ALA A 519 -3.34 -41.09 -0.61
C ALA A 519 -2.36 -40.42 -1.55
N MET A 520 -2.84 -39.87 -2.70
CA MET A 520 -1.99 -39.15 -3.66
C MET A 520 -1.33 -37.93 -3.01
N THR A 521 -2.08 -37.14 -2.24
CA THR A 521 -1.55 -35.98 -1.55
C THR A 521 -0.50 -36.37 -0.49
N SER A 522 -0.76 -37.44 0.28
CA SER A 522 0.19 -37.91 1.32
C SER A 522 1.49 -38.42 0.75
N VAL A 523 1.42 -39.27 -0.29
CA VAL A 523 2.61 -39.82 -0.97
C VAL A 523 3.44 -38.68 -1.59
N THR A 524 2.79 -37.76 -2.32
CA THR A 524 3.50 -36.68 -2.99
C THR A 524 4.02 -35.61 -1.99
N LYS A 525 3.38 -35.45 -0.82
CA LYS A 525 3.92 -34.63 0.27
C LYS A 525 5.21 -35.22 0.85
N GLY A 526 5.29 -36.56 0.99
CA GLY A 526 6.55 -37.24 1.36
C GLY A 526 7.64 -37.02 0.31
N LEU A 527 7.30 -37.17 -0.97
CA LEU A 527 8.24 -36.93 -2.08
C LEU A 527 8.64 -35.48 -2.24
N HIS A 528 7.76 -34.55 -1.82
CA HIS A 528 8.04 -33.11 -1.83
C HIS A 528 9.21 -32.73 -0.92
N ALA A 529 9.40 -33.44 0.18
CA ALA A 529 10.58 -33.28 1.04
C ALA A 529 11.92 -33.60 0.29
N LEU A 530 11.86 -34.35 -0.79
CA LEU A 530 12.99 -34.64 -1.70
C LEU A 530 13.06 -33.65 -2.89
N GLY A 531 12.26 -32.55 -2.87
CA GLY A 531 12.27 -31.51 -3.89
C GLY A 531 11.36 -31.78 -5.10
N LEU A 532 10.51 -32.80 -5.07
CA LEU A 532 9.58 -33.11 -6.16
C LEU A 532 8.29 -32.26 -6.02
N PRO A 533 7.59 -31.96 -7.14
CA PRO A 533 6.31 -31.26 -7.11
C PRO A 533 5.25 -32.01 -6.30
N GLN A 534 4.48 -31.28 -5.47
CA GLN A 534 3.36 -31.86 -4.74
C GLN A 534 2.13 -31.98 -5.65
N TRP A 535 1.43 -33.12 -5.56
CA TRP A 535 0.14 -33.30 -6.23
C TRP A 535 -0.97 -32.55 -5.49
N LEU A 536 -1.73 -31.75 -6.21
CA LEU A 536 -2.87 -31.01 -5.66
C LEU A 536 -4.19 -31.72 -6.00
N PRO A 537 -5.24 -31.60 -5.16
CA PRO A 537 -6.54 -32.21 -5.43
C PRO A 537 -7.15 -31.81 -6.77
N SER A 538 -6.97 -30.53 -7.15
CA SER A 538 -7.47 -29.91 -8.39
C SER A 538 -6.60 -30.14 -9.62
N MET A 539 -5.56 -30.99 -9.53
CA MET A 539 -4.64 -31.21 -10.64
C MET A 539 -5.38 -31.60 -11.92
N PRO A 540 -5.21 -30.87 -13.04
CA PRO A 540 -5.94 -31.14 -14.28
C PRO A 540 -5.49 -32.39 -14.96
N ARG A 541 -6.38 -32.95 -15.80
CA ARG A 541 -6.06 -34.05 -16.74
C ARG A 541 -5.21 -33.53 -17.88
N ALA A 542 -4.53 -34.44 -18.56
CA ALA A 542 -3.86 -34.12 -19.80
C ALA A 542 -4.87 -33.66 -20.87
N TYR A 543 -4.45 -32.72 -21.68
CA TYR A 543 -5.24 -32.24 -22.82
C TYR A 543 -4.37 -32.12 -24.08
N ARG A 544 -4.99 -32.38 -25.22
CA ARG A 544 -4.42 -32.14 -26.55
C ARG A 544 -5.56 -31.57 -27.41
N MET A 545 -5.32 -30.40 -27.97
CA MET A 545 -6.32 -29.77 -28.85
C MET A 545 -6.56 -30.63 -30.09
N PRO A 546 -7.82 -30.97 -30.42
CA PRO A 546 -8.14 -31.77 -31.61
C PRO A 546 -7.77 -31.04 -32.91
N ASP A 547 -7.23 -31.77 -33.88
CA ASP A 547 -6.85 -31.20 -35.18
C ASP A 547 -8.09 -30.70 -35.97
N ALA A 548 -9.27 -31.28 -35.74
CA ALA A 548 -10.53 -30.84 -36.30
C ALA A 548 -10.88 -29.38 -35.95
N LEU A 549 -10.48 -28.88 -34.80
CA LEU A 549 -10.69 -27.49 -34.42
C LEU A 549 -9.87 -26.50 -35.26
N ARG A 550 -8.90 -26.97 -36.05
CA ARG A 550 -8.04 -26.12 -36.89
C ARG A 550 -8.57 -25.88 -38.28
N LYS A 551 -9.63 -26.57 -38.72
CA LYS A 551 -9.95 -26.73 -40.16
C LYS A 551 -11.37 -26.36 -40.57
N THR A 552 -12.16 -25.62 -39.83
CA THR A 552 -13.54 -25.32 -40.26
C THR A 552 -13.62 -23.93 -40.85
N PRO A 553 -13.88 -23.77 -42.14
CA PRO A 553 -14.05 -22.47 -42.79
C PRO A 553 -15.37 -21.80 -42.36
N VAL A 554 -15.36 -20.48 -42.30
CA VAL A 554 -16.53 -19.62 -42.07
C VAL A 554 -16.71 -18.76 -43.36
N PRO A 555 -17.89 -18.63 -43.92
CA PRO A 555 -18.12 -17.77 -45.11
C PRO A 555 -17.88 -16.28 -44.76
N GLU A 556 -17.06 -15.59 -45.54
CA GLU A 556 -16.71 -14.17 -45.37
C GLU A 556 -16.38 -13.73 -43.93
N PRO A 557 -15.39 -14.33 -43.27
CA PRO A 557 -15.17 -14.11 -41.85
C PRO A 557 -14.31 -12.89 -41.57
N ASP A 558 -14.61 -12.24 -40.43
CA ASP A 558 -13.57 -11.53 -39.71
C ASP A 558 -12.53 -12.56 -39.19
N LYS A 559 -11.26 -12.20 -39.14
CA LYS A 559 -10.20 -13.10 -38.73
C LYS A 559 -9.63 -12.74 -37.36
N VAL A 560 -9.28 -13.75 -36.60
CA VAL A 560 -8.56 -13.60 -35.31
C VAL A 560 -7.48 -14.66 -35.16
N VAL A 561 -6.30 -14.24 -34.80
CA VAL A 561 -5.22 -15.19 -34.47
C VAL A 561 -5.40 -15.62 -33.01
N TYR A 562 -5.62 -16.91 -32.80
CA TYR A 562 -5.73 -17.46 -31.44
C TYR A 562 -4.46 -18.24 -31.06
N PHE A 563 -3.81 -17.76 -30.02
CA PHE A 563 -2.66 -18.43 -29.39
C PHE A 563 -3.08 -19.03 -28.04
N PRO A 564 -3.54 -20.29 -28.00
CA PRO A 564 -3.72 -20.98 -26.74
C PRO A 564 -2.37 -21.14 -26.06
N SER A 565 -2.29 -20.75 -24.81
CA SER A 565 -1.06 -20.82 -24.03
C SER A 565 -0.55 -22.25 -23.89
N CYS A 566 0.76 -22.40 -23.67
CA CYS A 566 1.38 -23.74 -23.55
C CYS A 566 0.74 -24.59 -22.46
N ILE A 567 0.27 -23.99 -21.36
CA ILE A 567 -0.42 -24.71 -20.29
C ILE A 567 -1.81 -25.19 -20.76
N ASN A 568 -2.58 -24.38 -21.48
CA ASN A 568 -3.88 -24.74 -22.00
C ASN A 568 -3.81 -25.71 -23.19
N GLN A 569 -2.66 -25.80 -23.87
CA GLN A 569 -2.37 -26.88 -24.84
C GLN A 569 -2.06 -28.24 -24.20
N THR A 570 -1.71 -28.27 -22.90
CA THR A 570 -1.17 -29.45 -22.22
C THR A 570 -2.07 -29.97 -21.12
N MET A 571 -2.73 -29.05 -20.40
CA MET A 571 -3.59 -29.33 -19.26
C MET A 571 -5.03 -28.93 -19.58
N GLY A 572 -5.96 -29.85 -19.35
CA GLY A 572 -7.39 -29.63 -19.47
C GLY A 572 -7.97 -28.89 -18.27
N LEU A 573 -9.22 -29.19 -17.97
CA LEU A 573 -9.92 -28.60 -16.83
C LEU A 573 -9.37 -29.10 -15.49
N ALA A 574 -9.45 -28.26 -14.45
CA ALA A 574 -9.19 -28.69 -13.09
C ALA A 574 -10.15 -29.83 -12.72
N ARG A 575 -9.67 -30.76 -11.87
CA ARG A 575 -10.50 -31.87 -11.38
C ARG A 575 -11.72 -31.30 -10.60
N GLU A 576 -12.84 -31.98 -10.73
CA GLU A 576 -14.11 -31.63 -10.06
C GLU A 576 -14.76 -30.32 -10.55
N THR A 577 -14.25 -29.71 -11.62
CA THR A 577 -14.95 -28.59 -12.25
C THR A 577 -16.30 -29.06 -12.85
N PRO A 578 -17.37 -28.28 -12.72
CA PRO A 578 -18.67 -28.62 -13.32
C PRO A 578 -18.69 -28.49 -14.86
N VAL A 579 -17.64 -27.93 -15.44
CA VAL A 579 -17.53 -27.68 -16.89
C VAL A 579 -16.95 -28.92 -17.58
N ALA A 580 -17.55 -29.32 -18.70
CA ALA A 580 -17.13 -30.51 -19.44
C ALA A 580 -16.10 -30.24 -20.55
N GLU A 581 -16.11 -29.02 -21.13
CA GLU A 581 -15.30 -28.69 -22.30
C GLU A 581 -14.06 -27.89 -21.94
N PRO A 582 -12.88 -28.21 -22.50
CA PRO A 582 -11.66 -27.44 -22.33
C PRO A 582 -11.78 -26.00 -22.82
N LEU A 583 -11.01 -25.07 -22.22
CA LEU A 583 -11.05 -23.66 -22.54
C LEU A 583 -10.77 -23.36 -24.02
N ALA A 584 -9.78 -24.04 -24.62
CA ALA A 584 -9.42 -23.82 -26.02
C ALA A 584 -10.57 -24.20 -26.97
N ASP A 585 -11.27 -25.30 -26.67
CA ASP A 585 -12.42 -25.76 -27.48
C ASP A 585 -13.57 -24.75 -27.39
N LYS A 586 -13.90 -24.29 -26.17
CA LYS A 586 -14.92 -23.26 -25.97
C LYS A 586 -14.57 -21.93 -26.64
N MET A 587 -13.32 -21.50 -26.57
CA MET A 587 -12.89 -20.26 -27.20
C MET A 587 -13.07 -20.32 -28.72
N VAL A 588 -12.64 -21.41 -29.33
CA VAL A 588 -12.84 -21.61 -30.78
C VAL A 588 -14.33 -21.62 -31.15
N ALA A 589 -15.15 -22.34 -30.38
CA ALA A 589 -16.60 -22.39 -30.61
C ALA A 589 -17.24 -21.00 -30.47
N LEU A 590 -16.85 -20.23 -29.47
CA LEU A 590 -17.36 -18.85 -29.25
C LEU A 590 -16.98 -17.91 -30.38
N LEU A 591 -15.72 -17.91 -30.81
CA LEU A 591 -15.22 -17.07 -31.90
C LEU A 591 -15.93 -17.39 -33.22
N ARG A 592 -16.12 -18.67 -33.52
CA ARG A 592 -16.86 -19.10 -34.71
C ARG A 592 -18.34 -18.72 -34.65
N LYS A 593 -18.98 -18.89 -33.50
CA LYS A 593 -20.37 -18.45 -33.27
C LYS A 593 -20.54 -16.96 -33.53
N ALA A 594 -19.51 -16.17 -33.19
CA ALA A 594 -19.48 -14.73 -33.44
C ALA A 594 -19.04 -14.34 -34.89
N GLY A 595 -18.84 -15.31 -35.80
CA GLY A 595 -18.51 -15.08 -37.19
C GLY A 595 -17.02 -14.91 -37.49
N TYR A 596 -16.14 -15.34 -36.60
CA TYR A 596 -14.69 -15.25 -36.83
C TYR A 596 -14.10 -16.55 -37.39
N GLU A 597 -13.20 -16.40 -38.37
CA GLU A 597 -12.23 -17.43 -38.71
C GLU A 597 -11.09 -17.42 -37.71
N VAL A 598 -10.82 -18.57 -37.08
CA VAL A 598 -9.78 -18.73 -36.09
C VAL A 598 -8.50 -19.23 -36.72
N ILE A 599 -7.48 -18.39 -36.76
CA ILE A 599 -6.15 -18.69 -37.29
C ILE A 599 -5.23 -19.09 -36.14
N PHE A 600 -4.46 -20.15 -36.34
CA PHE A 600 -3.46 -20.60 -35.39
C PHE A 600 -2.05 -20.34 -35.93
N PRO A 601 -1.10 -19.89 -35.08
CA PRO A 601 0.28 -19.73 -35.52
C PRO A 601 0.89 -21.10 -35.86
N GLU A 602 1.79 -21.12 -36.84
CA GLU A 602 2.52 -22.30 -37.23
C GLU A 602 3.41 -22.81 -36.09
N ASN A 603 3.66 -24.11 -36.05
CA ASN A 603 4.52 -24.74 -35.04
C ASN A 603 4.16 -24.42 -33.58
N MET A 604 2.88 -24.18 -33.30
CA MET A 604 2.35 -23.76 -32.02
C MET A 604 2.86 -24.57 -30.84
N GLU A 605 3.15 -25.86 -31.02
CA GLU A 605 3.71 -26.74 -29.98
C GLU A 605 5.11 -26.31 -29.48
N ARG A 606 5.85 -25.51 -30.26
CA ARG A 606 7.19 -25.00 -29.88
C ARG A 606 7.13 -23.62 -29.25
N LEU A 607 6.01 -22.90 -29.43
CA LEU A 607 5.87 -21.51 -29.03
C LEU A 607 5.59 -21.37 -27.52
N CYS A 608 6.16 -20.31 -26.95
CA CYS A 608 5.95 -19.93 -25.55
C CYS A 608 6.21 -18.42 -25.39
N CYS A 609 5.44 -17.78 -24.51
CA CYS A 609 5.64 -16.37 -24.16
C CYS A 609 6.94 -16.08 -23.38
N GLY A 610 7.64 -17.09 -22.89
CA GLY A 610 8.91 -16.94 -22.17
C GLY A 610 8.79 -16.82 -20.64
N THR A 611 7.60 -16.54 -20.08
CA THR A 611 7.39 -16.29 -18.65
C THR A 611 7.98 -17.36 -17.72
N ILE A 612 7.98 -18.63 -18.14
CA ILE A 612 8.54 -19.74 -17.33
C ILE A 612 10.05 -19.64 -17.11
N TRP A 613 10.81 -19.11 -18.08
CA TRP A 613 12.27 -18.89 -17.96
C TRP A 613 12.56 -17.59 -17.22
N GLU A 614 11.82 -16.51 -17.53
CA GLU A 614 11.96 -15.23 -16.84
C GLU A 614 11.77 -15.38 -15.33
N SER A 615 10.70 -16.08 -14.91
CA SER A 615 10.42 -16.34 -13.49
C SER A 615 11.54 -17.10 -12.76
N LYS A 616 12.43 -17.77 -13.51
CA LYS A 616 13.60 -18.51 -12.99
C LYS A 616 14.92 -17.74 -13.15
N GLY A 617 14.88 -16.50 -13.68
CA GLY A 617 16.05 -15.66 -13.86
C GLY A 617 16.82 -15.89 -15.17
N MET A 618 16.21 -16.53 -16.17
CA MET A 618 16.81 -16.81 -17.48
C MET A 618 16.19 -15.88 -18.53
N ALA A 619 16.43 -14.57 -18.40
CA ALA A 619 15.80 -13.55 -19.24
C ALA A 619 16.20 -13.68 -20.73
N ASP A 620 17.43 -14.04 -21.03
CA ASP A 620 17.94 -14.26 -22.39
C ASP A 620 17.17 -15.38 -23.13
N ILE A 621 16.93 -16.50 -22.45
CA ILE A 621 16.13 -17.60 -22.99
C ILE A 621 14.66 -17.16 -23.14
N ALA A 622 14.15 -16.46 -22.14
CA ALA A 622 12.79 -15.94 -22.15
C ALA A 622 12.53 -15.00 -23.32
N ASP A 623 13.42 -14.04 -23.54
CA ASP A 623 13.29 -13.03 -24.61
C ASP A 623 13.41 -13.68 -26.00
N ARG A 624 14.32 -14.66 -26.17
CA ARG A 624 14.38 -15.44 -27.41
C ARG A 624 13.08 -16.20 -27.68
N LYS A 625 12.48 -16.85 -26.65
CA LYS A 625 11.19 -17.53 -26.81
C LYS A 625 10.05 -16.58 -27.12
N THR A 626 10.10 -15.37 -26.59
CA THR A 626 9.14 -14.32 -26.93
C THR A 626 9.30 -13.87 -28.38
N ALA A 627 10.54 -13.69 -28.86
CA ALA A 627 10.82 -13.33 -30.25
C ALA A 627 10.36 -14.40 -31.25
N GLU A 628 10.59 -15.70 -30.94
CA GLU A 628 10.07 -16.80 -31.75
C GLU A 628 8.53 -16.77 -31.83
N LEU A 629 7.87 -16.47 -30.72
CA LEU A 629 6.41 -16.32 -30.66
C LEU A 629 5.95 -15.10 -31.47
N GLU A 630 6.58 -13.96 -31.27
CA GLU A 630 6.26 -12.73 -31.97
C GLU A 630 6.29 -12.92 -33.50
N GLU A 631 7.35 -13.55 -34.03
CA GLU A 631 7.48 -13.78 -35.44
C GLU A 631 6.40 -14.73 -36.00
N ALA A 632 6.05 -15.78 -35.24
CA ALA A 632 4.98 -16.68 -35.64
C ALA A 632 3.60 -15.99 -35.62
N LEU A 633 3.34 -15.15 -34.65
CA LEU A 633 2.10 -14.38 -34.55
C LEU A 633 2.02 -13.29 -35.62
N TRP A 634 3.14 -12.63 -35.93
CA TRP A 634 3.22 -11.63 -37.00
C TRP A 634 2.83 -12.19 -38.34
N ARG A 635 3.36 -13.38 -38.70
CA ARG A 635 2.97 -14.07 -39.91
C ARG A 635 1.51 -14.51 -39.89
N ALA A 636 1.05 -15.09 -38.80
CA ALA A 636 -0.32 -15.56 -38.66
C ALA A 636 -1.35 -14.42 -38.71
N SER A 637 -0.99 -13.22 -38.27
CA SER A 637 -1.84 -12.05 -38.27
C SER A 637 -1.78 -11.24 -39.58
N GLU A 638 -1.13 -11.74 -40.61
CA GLU A 638 -0.90 -11.00 -41.86
C GLU A 638 -0.27 -9.61 -41.54
N GLU A 639 0.91 -9.64 -40.90
CA GLU A 639 1.67 -8.44 -40.52
C GLU A 639 0.94 -7.51 -39.54
N GLY A 640 0.21 -8.11 -38.57
CA GLY A 640 -0.52 -7.36 -37.55
C GLY A 640 -1.87 -6.82 -37.99
N ARG A 641 -2.33 -7.20 -39.18
CA ARG A 641 -3.66 -6.83 -39.69
C ARG A 641 -4.78 -7.36 -38.80
N TRP A 642 -4.67 -8.61 -38.38
CA TRP A 642 -5.66 -9.28 -37.56
C TRP A 642 -5.31 -9.22 -36.07
N PRO A 643 -6.29 -9.06 -35.15
CA PRO A 643 -6.07 -9.08 -33.73
C PRO A 643 -5.57 -10.45 -33.28
N VAL A 644 -4.74 -10.45 -32.23
CA VAL A 644 -4.21 -11.67 -31.63
C VAL A 644 -4.81 -11.87 -30.24
N LEU A 645 -5.35 -13.04 -29.99
CA LEU A 645 -5.97 -13.45 -28.73
C LEU A 645 -5.09 -14.47 -28.00
N CYS A 646 -4.78 -14.22 -26.72
CA CYS A 646 -4.08 -15.16 -25.84
C CYS A 646 -4.92 -15.47 -24.59
N ASP A 647 -5.14 -16.75 -24.32
CA ASP A 647 -6.05 -17.27 -23.28
C ASP A 647 -5.45 -17.39 -21.87
N GLN A 648 -4.29 -16.79 -21.64
CA GLN A 648 -3.59 -16.86 -20.35
C GLN A 648 -3.09 -15.47 -19.98
N SER A 649 -3.75 -14.83 -19.05
CA SER A 649 -3.47 -13.44 -18.66
C SER A 649 -1.99 -13.16 -18.27
N PRO A 650 -1.28 -14.02 -17.50
CA PRO A 650 0.15 -13.80 -17.25
C PRO A 650 1.04 -13.89 -18.50
N CYS A 651 0.67 -14.73 -19.47
CA CYS A 651 1.39 -14.80 -20.75
C CYS A 651 1.16 -13.54 -21.57
N LEU A 652 -0.09 -13.10 -21.67
CA LEU A 652 -0.45 -11.87 -22.37
C LEU A 652 0.24 -10.64 -21.78
N HIS A 653 0.31 -10.56 -20.44
CA HIS A 653 0.99 -9.46 -19.76
C HIS A 653 2.45 -9.32 -20.25
N ARG A 654 3.21 -10.41 -20.22
CA ARG A 654 4.57 -10.41 -20.76
C ARG A 654 4.61 -10.10 -22.26
N MET A 655 3.70 -10.69 -23.05
CA MET A 655 3.63 -10.41 -24.49
C MET A 655 3.42 -8.90 -24.75
N ARG A 656 2.56 -8.24 -24.01
CA ARG A 656 2.34 -6.79 -24.11
C ARG A 656 3.55 -5.94 -23.70
N GLU A 657 4.34 -6.41 -22.75
CA GLU A 657 5.58 -5.74 -22.34
C GLU A 657 6.70 -5.86 -23.40
N LYS A 658 6.70 -6.92 -24.19
CA LYS A 658 7.80 -7.26 -25.10
C LYS A 658 7.47 -7.13 -26.58
N ILE A 659 6.19 -7.25 -26.96
CA ILE A 659 5.71 -7.24 -28.36
C ILE A 659 4.92 -5.94 -28.60
N GLY A 660 5.46 -5.03 -29.40
CA GLY A 660 4.83 -3.73 -29.66
C GLY A 660 4.17 -3.60 -31.04
N ARG A 661 4.48 -4.51 -32.00
CA ARG A 661 4.08 -4.34 -33.41
C ARG A 661 2.72 -4.94 -33.78
N MET A 662 1.98 -5.54 -32.84
CA MET A 662 0.66 -6.11 -33.10
C MET A 662 -0.30 -5.90 -31.94
N ARG A 663 -1.61 -5.98 -32.23
CA ARG A 663 -2.67 -5.82 -31.21
C ARG A 663 -2.94 -7.14 -30.50
N LEU A 664 -2.65 -7.18 -29.22
CA LEU A 664 -2.79 -8.36 -28.37
C LEU A 664 -3.96 -8.17 -27.42
N TYR A 665 -4.84 -9.16 -27.32
CA TYR A 665 -6.06 -9.10 -26.52
C TYR A 665 -6.15 -10.25 -25.53
N GLU A 666 -6.72 -9.92 -24.37
CA GLU A 666 -7.17 -10.87 -23.37
C GLU A 666 -8.58 -11.36 -23.75
N PRO A 667 -9.00 -12.61 -23.43
CA PRO A 667 -10.33 -13.10 -23.78
C PRO A 667 -11.51 -12.21 -23.37
N ALA A 668 -11.53 -11.75 -22.11
CA ALA A 668 -12.61 -10.87 -21.64
C ALA A 668 -12.61 -9.52 -22.38
N GLU A 669 -11.42 -8.98 -22.67
CA GLU A 669 -11.25 -7.75 -23.43
C GLU A 669 -11.69 -7.93 -24.89
N PHE A 670 -11.32 -9.05 -25.53
CA PHE A 670 -11.73 -9.34 -26.91
C PHE A 670 -13.26 -9.50 -27.01
N ILE A 671 -13.86 -10.25 -26.09
CA ILE A 671 -15.30 -10.44 -26.02
C ILE A 671 -16.01 -9.10 -25.84
N TRP A 672 -15.54 -8.28 -24.91
CA TRP A 672 -16.15 -6.98 -24.64
C TRP A 672 -16.07 -6.04 -25.84
N THR A 673 -14.91 -6.01 -26.51
CA THR A 673 -14.63 -5.05 -27.59
C THR A 673 -15.27 -5.45 -28.91
N PHE A 674 -15.26 -6.75 -29.25
CA PHE A 674 -15.62 -7.20 -30.58
C PHE A 674 -16.84 -8.12 -30.65
N LEU A 675 -17.17 -8.80 -29.55
CA LEU A 675 -18.22 -9.81 -29.56
C LEU A 675 -19.47 -9.42 -28.78
N ARG A 676 -19.41 -8.41 -27.93
CA ARG A 676 -20.52 -8.03 -27.06
C ARG A 676 -21.83 -7.79 -27.82
N ASP A 677 -21.76 -7.09 -28.94
CA ASP A 677 -22.91 -6.73 -29.76
C ASP A 677 -23.25 -7.79 -30.84
N ARG A 678 -22.45 -8.87 -30.91
CA ARG A 678 -22.67 -10.01 -31.85
C ARG A 678 -23.22 -11.25 -31.13
N LEU A 679 -23.30 -11.24 -29.82
CA LEU A 679 -23.70 -12.37 -28.98
C LEU A 679 -24.87 -11.99 -28.09
N GLU A 680 -25.79 -12.92 -27.90
CA GLU A 680 -26.82 -12.83 -26.88
C GLU A 680 -26.30 -13.44 -25.59
N PHE A 681 -26.22 -12.63 -24.56
CA PHE A 681 -25.81 -13.07 -23.21
C PHE A 681 -27.05 -13.54 -22.42
N ARG A 682 -26.94 -14.70 -21.79
CA ARG A 682 -27.98 -15.26 -20.94
C ARG A 682 -27.41 -15.45 -19.55
N PRO A 683 -27.81 -14.62 -18.57
CA PRO A 683 -27.33 -14.76 -17.20
C PRO A 683 -27.64 -16.14 -16.63
N GLN A 684 -26.65 -16.73 -15.96
CA GLN A 684 -26.84 -17.95 -15.21
C GLN A 684 -27.45 -17.61 -13.84
N PRO A 685 -28.39 -18.42 -13.33
CA PRO A 685 -29.00 -18.17 -12.03
C PRO A 685 -28.00 -18.37 -10.89
N GLY A 686 -28.08 -17.50 -9.88
CA GLY A 686 -27.30 -17.54 -8.65
C GLY A 686 -25.94 -16.85 -8.73
N PRO A 687 -25.23 -16.79 -7.59
CA PRO A 687 -23.97 -16.10 -7.47
C PRO A 687 -22.80 -16.85 -8.12
N VAL A 688 -21.93 -16.12 -8.80
CA VAL A 688 -20.64 -16.62 -9.30
C VAL A 688 -19.49 -15.81 -8.73
N ALA A 689 -18.36 -16.46 -8.42
CA ALA A 689 -17.16 -15.77 -8.01
C ALA A 689 -16.27 -15.42 -9.21
N VAL A 690 -15.69 -14.25 -9.22
CA VAL A 690 -14.72 -13.82 -10.22
C VAL A 690 -13.39 -13.46 -9.54
N HIS A 691 -12.38 -14.29 -9.74
CA HIS A 691 -11.03 -13.97 -9.31
C HIS A 691 -10.31 -13.14 -10.38
N VAL A 692 -10.11 -11.87 -10.10
CA VAL A 692 -9.31 -10.97 -10.95
C VAL A 692 -7.83 -11.25 -10.74
N THR A 693 -7.15 -11.79 -11.75
CA THR A 693 -5.73 -12.15 -11.66
C THR A 693 -4.83 -10.92 -11.47
N CYS A 694 -3.65 -11.13 -10.85
CA CYS A 694 -2.65 -10.08 -10.68
C CYS A 694 -2.24 -9.42 -12.02
N SER A 695 -2.10 -10.20 -13.08
CA SER A 695 -1.80 -9.72 -14.43
C SER A 695 -2.93 -8.84 -15.01
N MET A 696 -4.20 -9.20 -14.79
CA MET A 696 -5.34 -8.36 -15.19
C MET A 696 -5.34 -7.00 -14.47
N ARG A 697 -5.06 -7.01 -13.15
CA ARG A 697 -4.93 -5.77 -12.36
C ARG A 697 -3.80 -4.89 -12.91
N ARG A 698 -2.65 -5.47 -13.21
CA ARG A 698 -1.50 -4.75 -13.80
C ARG A 698 -1.77 -4.20 -15.20
N MET A 699 -2.59 -4.89 -16.01
CA MET A 699 -3.00 -4.42 -17.34
C MET A 699 -4.17 -3.43 -17.32
N GLY A 700 -4.73 -3.09 -16.16
CA GLY A 700 -5.89 -2.18 -16.04
C GLY A 700 -7.23 -2.80 -16.49
N LEU A 701 -7.31 -4.13 -16.60
CA LEU A 701 -8.47 -4.84 -17.11
C LEU A 701 -9.40 -5.40 -16.02
N ALA A 702 -9.17 -5.06 -14.76
CA ALA A 702 -9.91 -5.61 -13.61
C ALA A 702 -11.43 -5.34 -13.69
N GLY A 703 -11.83 -4.11 -14.02
CA GLY A 703 -13.23 -3.73 -14.15
C GLY A 703 -13.93 -4.43 -15.31
N LEU A 704 -13.21 -4.70 -16.37
CA LEU A 704 -13.76 -5.25 -17.61
C LEU A 704 -14.19 -6.72 -17.44
N ILE A 705 -13.38 -7.56 -16.78
CA ILE A 705 -13.78 -8.96 -16.52
C ILE A 705 -15.00 -9.04 -15.60
N VAL A 706 -15.10 -8.13 -14.63
CA VAL A 706 -16.25 -8.06 -13.72
C VAL A 706 -17.51 -7.61 -14.49
N SER A 707 -17.38 -6.60 -15.37
CA SER A 707 -18.49 -6.13 -16.20
C SER A 707 -18.98 -7.23 -17.17
N LEU A 708 -18.06 -7.99 -17.76
CA LEU A 708 -18.42 -9.12 -18.61
C LEU A 708 -19.13 -10.22 -17.80
N ALA A 709 -18.65 -10.52 -16.60
CA ALA A 709 -19.28 -11.52 -15.75
C ALA A 709 -20.73 -11.13 -15.36
N ARG A 710 -21.00 -9.85 -15.14
CA ARG A 710 -22.36 -9.33 -14.88
C ARG A 710 -23.33 -9.49 -16.04
N LEU A 711 -22.84 -9.62 -17.27
CA LEU A 711 -23.67 -10.00 -18.42
C LEU A 711 -24.00 -11.51 -18.44
N CYS A 712 -23.23 -12.33 -17.71
CA CYS A 712 -23.29 -13.78 -17.75
C CYS A 712 -23.88 -14.42 -16.48
N ALA A 713 -24.12 -13.65 -15.41
CA ALA A 713 -24.65 -14.15 -14.13
C ALA A 713 -25.50 -13.09 -13.42
N ASP A 714 -26.51 -13.57 -12.68
CA ASP A 714 -27.42 -12.70 -11.94
C ASP A 714 -26.71 -11.96 -10.80
N GLU A 715 -25.73 -12.61 -10.17
CA GLU A 715 -24.93 -12.04 -9.09
C GLU A 715 -23.44 -12.36 -9.28
N VAL A 716 -22.60 -11.35 -9.10
CA VAL A 716 -21.13 -11.49 -9.24
C VAL A 716 -20.44 -11.11 -7.94
N VAL A 717 -19.77 -12.07 -7.34
CA VAL A 717 -18.95 -11.91 -6.11
C VAL A 717 -17.49 -11.80 -6.50
N VAL A 718 -16.86 -10.68 -6.16
CA VAL A 718 -15.43 -10.48 -6.32
C VAL A 718 -14.77 -10.61 -4.94
N PRO A 719 -13.94 -11.64 -4.70
CA PRO A 719 -13.20 -11.77 -3.44
C PRO A 719 -12.10 -10.69 -3.34
N GLU A 720 -12.44 -9.50 -2.86
CA GLU A 720 -11.50 -8.35 -2.80
C GLU A 720 -10.28 -8.63 -1.91
N GLU A 721 -10.45 -9.46 -0.87
CA GLU A 721 -9.38 -9.87 0.03
C GLU A 721 -8.35 -10.83 -0.62
N VAL A 722 -8.62 -11.29 -1.85
CA VAL A 722 -7.75 -12.18 -2.62
C VAL A 722 -7.17 -11.44 -3.82
N GLY A 723 -6.03 -10.79 -3.64
CA GLY A 723 -5.35 -10.04 -4.71
C GLY A 723 -4.62 -10.95 -5.70
N CYS A 724 -3.82 -11.88 -5.20
CA CYS A 724 -3.08 -12.88 -5.97
C CYS A 724 -3.33 -14.27 -5.41
N CYS A 725 -3.50 -15.27 -6.28
CA CYS A 725 -3.69 -16.67 -5.86
C CYS A 725 -2.42 -17.30 -5.26
N GLY A 726 -1.26 -16.69 -5.40
CA GLY A 726 0.01 -17.21 -4.89
C GLY A 726 0.56 -18.45 -5.62
N PHE A 727 -0.07 -18.87 -6.73
CA PHE A 727 0.36 -20.05 -7.47
C PHE A 727 1.62 -19.80 -8.32
N ALA A 728 1.71 -18.62 -8.96
CA ALA A 728 2.90 -18.13 -9.66
C ALA A 728 3.60 -19.16 -10.56
N GLY A 729 2.90 -19.72 -11.53
CA GLY A 729 3.40 -20.74 -12.46
C GLY A 729 3.57 -22.12 -11.80
N ASP A 730 4.80 -22.57 -11.59
CA ASP A 730 5.11 -23.87 -10.96
C ASP A 730 5.24 -23.80 -9.43
N ARG A 731 5.19 -22.60 -8.83
CA ARG A 731 5.40 -22.43 -7.39
C ARG A 731 4.31 -23.05 -6.54
N GLY A 732 3.07 -23.03 -6.99
CA GLY A 732 1.99 -23.72 -6.30
C GLY A 732 2.24 -25.23 -6.10
N PHE A 733 3.07 -25.83 -6.94
CA PHE A 733 3.50 -27.24 -6.79
C PHE A 733 4.75 -27.39 -5.92
N THR A 734 5.63 -26.39 -5.89
CA THR A 734 6.92 -26.44 -5.18
C THR A 734 6.90 -25.70 -3.84
N HIS A 735 5.96 -24.78 -3.65
CA HIS A 735 5.75 -23.99 -2.43
C HIS A 735 4.25 -23.83 -2.15
N PRO A 736 3.52 -24.94 -1.92
CA PRO A 736 2.06 -24.94 -1.77
C PRO A 736 1.57 -24.13 -0.57
N GLU A 737 2.44 -23.90 0.42
CA GLU A 737 2.18 -23.03 1.58
C GLU A 737 1.92 -21.57 1.19
N VAL A 738 2.57 -21.07 0.12
CA VAL A 738 2.36 -19.72 -0.39
C VAL A 738 0.95 -19.57 -0.98
N ASN A 739 0.52 -20.54 -1.79
CA ASN A 739 -0.84 -20.58 -2.32
C ASN A 739 -1.88 -20.72 -1.18
N ALA A 740 -1.62 -21.60 -0.19
CA ALA A 740 -2.51 -21.77 0.94
C ALA A 740 -2.70 -20.48 1.75
N TYR A 741 -1.60 -19.76 1.99
CA TYR A 741 -1.65 -18.50 2.74
C TYR A 741 -2.32 -17.38 1.94
N ALA A 742 -2.02 -17.26 0.65
CA ALA A 742 -2.65 -16.27 -0.22
C ALA A 742 -4.18 -16.42 -0.26
N LEU A 743 -4.67 -17.66 -0.27
CA LEU A 743 -6.09 -17.98 -0.37
C LEU A 743 -6.80 -18.23 0.97
N ARG A 744 -6.14 -17.97 2.12
CA ARG A 744 -6.72 -18.24 3.45
C ARG A 744 -8.05 -17.53 3.72
N LYS A 745 -8.30 -16.42 3.03
CA LYS A 745 -9.55 -15.65 3.13
C LYS A 745 -10.60 -16.03 2.08
N LEU A 746 -10.26 -16.86 1.08
CA LEU A 746 -11.17 -17.23 0.00
C LEU A 746 -12.36 -18.04 0.53
N ARG A 747 -12.08 -19.09 1.29
CA ARG A 747 -13.13 -19.99 1.79
C ARG A 747 -14.23 -19.29 2.59
N PRO A 748 -13.91 -18.40 3.55
CA PRO A 748 -14.96 -17.62 4.24
C PRO A 748 -15.81 -16.76 3.31
N VAL A 749 -15.27 -16.24 2.21
CA VAL A 749 -16.04 -15.48 1.22
C VAL A 749 -17.00 -16.41 0.47
N VAL A 750 -16.50 -17.55 -0.02
CA VAL A 750 -17.31 -18.55 -0.74
C VAL A 750 -18.47 -19.08 0.15
N GLU A 751 -18.18 -19.40 1.42
CA GLU A 751 -19.19 -19.89 2.36
C GLU A 751 -20.28 -18.84 2.66
N ARG A 752 -19.89 -17.57 2.87
CA ARG A 752 -20.87 -16.48 3.14
C ARG A 752 -21.73 -16.13 1.93
N SER A 753 -21.15 -16.18 0.72
CA SER A 753 -21.85 -15.78 -0.51
C SER A 753 -22.66 -16.92 -1.15
N GLY A 754 -22.51 -18.16 -0.70
CA GLY A 754 -23.19 -19.32 -1.30
C GLY A 754 -22.73 -19.64 -2.73
N VAL A 755 -21.61 -19.10 -3.17
CA VAL A 755 -21.05 -19.32 -4.50
C VAL A 755 -20.63 -20.79 -4.66
N ARG A 756 -21.01 -21.39 -5.78
CA ARG A 756 -20.64 -22.77 -6.16
C ARG A 756 -19.68 -22.84 -7.34
N VAL A 757 -19.60 -21.79 -8.12
CA VAL A 757 -18.79 -21.74 -9.34
C VAL A 757 -17.97 -20.45 -9.34
N GLY A 758 -16.68 -20.58 -9.68
CA GLY A 758 -15.76 -19.44 -9.78
C GLY A 758 -15.04 -19.43 -11.13
N TYR A 759 -14.69 -18.24 -11.57
CA TYR A 759 -13.98 -18.00 -12.83
C TYR A 759 -12.68 -17.25 -12.60
N SER A 760 -11.66 -17.61 -13.38
CA SER A 760 -10.37 -16.93 -13.41
C SER A 760 -9.76 -17.06 -14.80
N ASN A 761 -9.03 -16.05 -15.26
CA ASN A 761 -8.37 -16.06 -16.58
C ASN A 761 -6.91 -16.52 -16.53
N SER A 762 -6.62 -17.46 -15.62
CA SER A 762 -5.34 -18.13 -15.57
C SER A 762 -5.52 -19.57 -15.09
N ARG A 763 -5.04 -20.52 -15.88
CA ARG A 763 -5.08 -21.95 -15.54
C ARG A 763 -4.38 -22.26 -14.20
N THR A 764 -3.25 -21.64 -13.94
CA THR A 764 -2.53 -21.83 -12.68
C THR A 764 -3.30 -21.27 -11.48
N CYS A 765 -3.99 -20.14 -11.65
CA CYS A 765 -4.90 -19.63 -10.62
C CYS A 765 -6.08 -20.57 -10.40
N GLU A 766 -6.70 -21.08 -11.46
CA GLU A 766 -7.80 -22.05 -11.36
C GLU A 766 -7.38 -23.27 -10.52
N ILE A 767 -6.20 -23.86 -10.82
CA ILE A 767 -5.69 -25.01 -10.04
C ILE A 767 -5.54 -24.65 -8.55
N GLY A 768 -4.98 -23.49 -8.25
CA GLY A 768 -4.77 -23.03 -6.88
C GLY A 768 -6.06 -22.70 -6.14
N LEU A 769 -6.99 -22.01 -6.80
CA LEU A 769 -8.30 -21.64 -6.26
C LEU A 769 -9.12 -22.91 -5.97
N SER A 770 -9.28 -23.81 -6.94
CA SER A 770 -10.05 -25.05 -6.79
C SER A 770 -9.47 -26.01 -5.75
N ALA A 771 -8.19 -25.91 -5.42
CA ALA A 771 -7.58 -26.71 -4.35
C ALA A 771 -7.92 -26.16 -2.94
N ARG A 772 -8.48 -24.96 -2.82
CA ARG A 772 -8.64 -24.22 -1.55
C ARG A 772 -10.04 -23.66 -1.31
N SER A 773 -10.92 -23.65 -2.33
CA SER A 773 -12.33 -23.25 -2.22
C SER A 773 -13.21 -24.26 -1.49
#